data_0015abd07404a2ea732a1b6b503c045a
#
_entry.id   0015abd07404a2ea732a1b6b503c045a
#
_cell.length_a   1.000
_cell.length_b   1.000
_cell.length_c   1.000
_cell.angle_alpha   90.00
_cell.angle_beta   90.00
_cell.angle_gamma   90.00
#
_symmetry.space_group_name_H-M   'P 1'
#
loop_
_entity.id
_entity.type
_entity.pdbx_description
1 polymer ?
#
loop_
_entity_poly.entity_id
_entity_poly.type
_entity_poly.pdbx_seq_one_letter_code
_entity_poly.pdbx_strand_id
1 'polypeptide(L)'
;MPGPGNRVPRGQKPQVANPGKLLMRLMGYVFRDYKIHCISVLVLILIGVLANVQGTMFTKNLIDDYITPFLLTDQPDFSPLAGAIGRVAIFYGLGVISTYAYNRIMVSVTQGTLRNLRNDLFSHMELLPIRYFDTHAHGDIMSVYTNDIDTLRQMISQSIPQIINSSFTIISVFVSMLILNVPLTLVTLVMVSLMLICTKKAAGLSGKYFLEQQRNLGKVNGYIEEMMNGQKVVKVFCHEEESKKDFHRLNDALFHSADQANTFANILGPINAQLGNISYVVCAIVGGILALNSIGSFTLGGLASFLTFNKSFNMPINQVSQQFNSIVMAMAGAERIFQLMDEPTEVDNGYVLLVNAKEENGRLTESTSRTGHWAWKHTHQADGSVDYKELRGDVVFDGVDFGYTDDKIVLHDVKLYAKPGQKIAFVGSTGAGKTTITNLINRFYDIQDGKIRYDGININKIRKADLRRSLGIVLQDTHLFTGTVSENIRFGKLDATDEEVIAAAKLANADGFIRRLPDGYNTMLTGDGANLSQGQRQLLAIARAAIADPPVLILDEATSSIDTRTERIVQEGMDRLMKGRTTFVIAHRLSTVRNSDCIMVLEQGRIIERGTHDQLIAEKGRYYQLYTGNAIGA
;
A
#
# COMPACT_ATOMS: atom_id res chain seq x y z
N MET A 1 -15.50 -6.26 15.65
CA MET A 1 -14.18 -6.94 15.66
C MET A 1 -14.07 -7.68 14.35
N PRO A 2 -13.10 -7.38 13.48
CA PRO A 2 -12.89 -8.16 12.26
C PRO A 2 -12.44 -9.57 12.66
N GLY A 3 -13.06 -10.60 12.04
CA GLY A 3 -12.68 -11.99 12.18
C GLY A 3 -11.24 -12.23 11.71
N PRO A 4 -10.60 -13.35 12.08
CA PRO A 4 -9.24 -13.65 11.72
C PRO A 4 -9.17 -13.90 10.20
N GLY A 5 -8.91 -12.86 9.44
CA GLY A 5 -8.46 -12.98 8.05
C GLY A 5 -7.22 -13.88 8.02
N ASN A 6 -7.10 -14.72 7.01
CA ASN A 6 -5.98 -15.64 6.76
C ASN A 6 -4.64 -14.91 6.92
N ARG A 7 -4.14 -14.86 8.15
CA ARG A 7 -2.76 -14.44 8.42
C ARG A 7 -1.88 -15.54 7.84
N VAL A 8 -1.26 -15.26 6.71
CA VAL A 8 -0.13 -16.06 6.21
C VAL A 8 0.83 -16.21 7.40
N PRO A 9 1.21 -17.43 7.79
CA PRO A 9 2.11 -17.63 8.92
C PRO A 9 3.40 -16.86 8.67
N ARG A 10 3.66 -15.80 9.43
CA ARG A 10 4.93 -15.06 9.41
C ARG A 10 6.05 -16.08 9.66
N GLY A 11 6.79 -16.46 8.63
CA GLY A 11 7.91 -17.41 8.74
C GLY A 11 8.09 -18.38 7.58
N GLN A 12 7.17 -18.44 6.63
CA GLN A 12 7.47 -19.09 5.35
C GLN A 12 8.24 -18.10 4.47
N LYS A 13 9.32 -18.57 3.80
CA LYS A 13 9.94 -17.80 2.71
C LYS A 13 8.80 -17.45 1.76
N PRO A 14 8.66 -16.17 1.35
CA PRO A 14 7.66 -15.82 0.35
C PRO A 14 7.95 -16.67 -0.90
N GLN A 15 7.16 -17.71 -1.10
CA GLN A 15 7.20 -18.51 -2.33
C GLN A 15 6.41 -17.72 -3.36
N VAL A 16 7.11 -16.90 -4.14
CA VAL A 16 6.55 -16.23 -5.30
C VAL A 16 6.07 -17.32 -6.26
N ALA A 17 4.78 -17.37 -6.53
CA ALA A 17 4.15 -18.43 -7.30
C ALA A 17 4.75 -18.60 -8.71
N ASN A 18 5.17 -17.50 -9.37
CA ASN A 18 5.80 -17.48 -10.69
C ASN A 18 6.81 -16.33 -10.83
N PRO A 19 8.04 -16.48 -10.29
CA PRO A 19 9.00 -15.38 -10.25
C PRO A 19 9.39 -14.84 -11.64
N GLY A 20 9.46 -15.70 -12.66
CA GLY A 20 9.80 -15.28 -14.02
C GLY A 20 8.72 -14.42 -14.67
N LYS A 21 7.42 -14.78 -14.50
CA LYS A 21 6.30 -14.00 -15.03
C LYS A 21 6.18 -12.65 -14.32
N LEU A 22 6.40 -12.65 -13.03
CA LEU A 22 6.37 -11.43 -12.21
C LEU A 22 7.50 -10.47 -12.58
N LEU A 23 8.72 -10.99 -12.73
CA LEU A 23 9.87 -10.20 -13.19
C LEU A 23 9.63 -9.63 -14.59
N MET A 24 9.07 -10.42 -15.49
CA MET A 24 8.74 -9.96 -16.85
C MET A 24 7.70 -8.84 -16.82
N ARG A 25 6.68 -8.92 -15.97
CA ARG A 25 5.67 -7.86 -15.77
C ARG A 25 6.30 -6.58 -15.25
N LEU A 26 7.18 -6.68 -14.23
CA LEU A 26 7.88 -5.55 -13.67
C LEU A 26 8.83 -4.91 -14.70
N MET A 27 9.58 -5.73 -15.43
CA MET A 27 10.44 -5.23 -16.51
C MET A 27 9.61 -4.56 -17.62
N GLY A 28 8.39 -5.02 -17.86
CA GLY A 28 7.44 -4.35 -18.75
C GLY A 28 7.17 -2.91 -18.35
N TYR A 29 6.99 -2.62 -17.04
CA TYR A 29 6.86 -1.25 -16.52
C TYR A 29 8.11 -0.40 -16.78
N VAL A 30 9.30 -0.97 -16.58
CA VAL A 30 10.56 -0.26 -16.82
C VAL A 30 10.76 0.01 -18.32
N PHE A 31 10.56 -1.01 -19.17
CA PHE A 31 10.81 -0.90 -20.62
C PHE A 31 9.74 -0.10 -21.36
N ARG A 32 8.52 0.01 -20.82
CA ARG A 32 7.45 0.80 -21.44
C ARG A 32 7.91 2.23 -21.75
N ASP A 33 8.53 2.90 -20.76
CA ASP A 33 8.86 4.32 -20.86
C ASP A 33 10.37 4.58 -20.98
N TYR A 34 11.22 3.61 -20.57
CA TYR A 34 12.67 3.80 -20.43
C TYR A 34 13.52 2.84 -21.25
N LYS A 35 13.00 2.26 -22.34
CA LYS A 35 13.70 1.28 -23.17
C LYS A 35 15.07 1.75 -23.66
N ILE A 36 15.16 2.98 -24.18
CA ILE A 36 16.41 3.55 -24.69
C ILE A 36 17.40 3.76 -23.55
N HIS A 37 16.94 4.25 -22.41
CA HIS A 37 17.77 4.47 -21.22
C HIS A 37 18.37 3.16 -20.71
N CYS A 38 17.58 2.07 -20.66
CA CYS A 38 18.07 0.75 -20.25
C CYS A 38 19.14 0.20 -21.21
N ILE A 39 18.96 0.38 -22.52
CA ILE A 39 19.98 0.00 -23.51
C ILE A 39 21.24 0.83 -23.30
N SER A 40 21.12 2.14 -23.11
CA SER A 40 22.27 3.02 -22.84
C SER A 40 23.02 2.61 -21.58
N VAL A 41 22.31 2.21 -20.50
CA VAL A 41 22.90 1.71 -19.27
C VAL A 41 23.70 0.44 -19.52
N LEU A 42 23.18 -0.51 -20.28
CA LEU A 42 23.89 -1.75 -20.64
C LEU A 42 25.19 -1.45 -21.40
N VAL A 43 25.14 -0.57 -22.38
CA VAL A 43 26.34 -0.15 -23.16
C VAL A 43 27.37 0.55 -22.28
N LEU A 44 26.92 1.47 -21.41
CA LEU A 44 27.82 2.19 -20.50
C LEU A 44 28.46 1.27 -19.47
N ILE A 45 27.72 0.29 -18.92
CA ILE A 45 28.30 -0.73 -18.03
C ILE A 45 29.36 -1.54 -18.78
N LEU A 46 29.09 -1.99 -20.00
CA LEU A 46 30.04 -2.73 -20.81
C LEU A 46 31.32 -1.91 -21.08
N ILE A 47 31.19 -0.64 -21.46
CA ILE A 47 32.33 0.26 -21.67
C ILE A 47 33.15 0.40 -20.39
N GLY A 48 32.51 0.60 -19.24
CA GLY A 48 33.16 0.71 -17.94
C GLY A 48 33.95 -0.54 -17.56
N VAL A 49 33.35 -1.72 -17.77
CA VAL A 49 34.02 -3.01 -17.51
C VAL A 49 35.23 -3.22 -18.43
N LEU A 50 35.06 -2.98 -19.74
CA LEU A 50 36.15 -3.12 -20.71
C LEU A 50 37.31 -2.14 -20.42
N ALA A 51 37.00 -0.90 -20.06
CA ALA A 51 37.99 0.08 -19.65
C ALA A 51 38.81 -0.40 -18.44
N ASN A 52 38.15 -0.99 -17.45
CA ASN A 52 38.81 -1.55 -16.25
C ASN A 52 39.72 -2.76 -16.59
N VAL A 53 39.22 -3.65 -17.46
CA VAL A 53 40.00 -4.80 -17.95
C VAL A 53 41.25 -4.35 -18.71
N GLN A 54 41.13 -3.34 -19.59
CA GLN A 54 42.28 -2.78 -20.32
C GLN A 54 43.32 -2.17 -19.37
N GLY A 55 42.90 -1.48 -18.31
CA GLY A 55 43.78 -0.97 -17.28
C GLY A 55 44.58 -2.07 -16.58
N THR A 56 43.95 -3.23 -16.30
CA THR A 56 44.63 -4.40 -15.69
C THR A 56 45.54 -5.09 -16.69
N MET A 57 45.14 -5.24 -17.95
CA MET A 57 46.01 -5.81 -19.02
C MET A 57 47.24 -4.96 -19.28
N PHE A 58 47.13 -3.63 -19.15
CA PHE A 58 48.26 -2.71 -19.28
C PHE A 58 49.38 -3.00 -18.27
N THR A 59 49.09 -3.55 -17.10
CA THR A 59 50.14 -3.97 -16.13
C THR A 59 51.12 -4.96 -16.75
N LYS A 60 50.61 -5.89 -17.60
CA LYS A 60 51.49 -6.79 -18.37
C LYS A 60 52.41 -6.01 -19.30
N ASN A 61 51.83 -5.15 -20.15
CA ASN A 61 52.60 -4.38 -21.12
C ASN A 61 53.58 -3.41 -20.44
N LEU A 62 53.18 -2.82 -19.31
CA LEU A 62 54.03 -1.95 -18.52
C LEU A 62 55.32 -2.66 -18.06
N ILE A 63 55.19 -3.89 -17.59
CA ILE A 63 56.34 -4.67 -17.09
C ILE A 63 57.14 -5.21 -18.28
N ASP A 64 56.49 -5.85 -19.24
CA ASP A 64 57.14 -6.60 -20.31
C ASP A 64 57.75 -5.67 -21.38
N ASP A 65 57.03 -4.61 -21.81
CA ASP A 65 57.38 -3.77 -22.94
C ASP A 65 58.17 -2.51 -22.54
N TYR A 66 58.09 -2.10 -21.26
CA TYR A 66 58.74 -0.87 -20.79
C TYR A 66 59.72 -1.11 -19.65
N ILE A 67 59.30 -1.67 -18.50
CA ILE A 67 60.16 -1.79 -17.33
C ILE A 67 61.31 -2.75 -17.58
N THR A 68 61.04 -3.96 -18.08
CA THR A 68 62.05 -4.97 -18.33
C THR A 68 63.11 -4.51 -19.35
N PRO A 69 62.74 -3.90 -20.50
CA PRO A 69 63.73 -3.34 -21.43
C PRO A 69 64.52 -2.17 -20.84
N PHE A 70 63.92 -1.31 -20.03
CA PHE A 70 64.61 -0.16 -19.42
C PHE A 70 65.69 -0.60 -18.42
N LEU A 71 65.50 -1.73 -17.72
CA LEU A 71 66.51 -2.30 -16.83
C LEU A 71 67.77 -2.82 -17.55
N LEU A 72 67.63 -3.04 -18.87
CA LEU A 72 68.73 -3.53 -19.72
C LEU A 72 69.47 -2.43 -20.51
N THR A 73 69.01 -1.16 -20.39
CA THR A 73 69.49 -0.02 -21.16
C THR A 73 70.09 1.04 -20.26
N ASP A 74 71.33 1.51 -20.57
CA ASP A 74 72.00 2.53 -19.76
C ASP A 74 71.40 3.93 -19.79
N GLN A 75 70.63 4.23 -20.86
CA GLN A 75 69.89 5.51 -21.04
C GLN A 75 68.47 5.23 -21.52
N PRO A 76 67.49 4.99 -20.62
CA PRO A 76 66.12 4.69 -20.99
C PRO A 76 65.37 5.96 -21.49
N ASP A 77 64.71 5.86 -22.65
CA ASP A 77 63.77 6.89 -23.16
C ASP A 77 62.39 6.65 -22.57
N PHE A 78 61.92 7.58 -21.75
CA PHE A 78 60.58 7.51 -21.10
C PHE A 78 59.43 8.03 -21.97
N SER A 79 59.70 8.58 -23.17
CA SER A 79 58.64 9.14 -24.02
C SER A 79 57.59 8.11 -24.46
N PRO A 80 57.93 6.85 -24.85
CA PRO A 80 56.96 5.83 -25.18
C PRO A 80 56.07 5.42 -24.00
N LEU A 81 56.67 5.35 -22.80
CA LEU A 81 55.98 5.04 -21.55
C LEU A 81 54.96 6.13 -21.21
N ALA A 82 55.33 7.40 -21.32
CA ALA A 82 54.39 8.51 -21.09
C ALA A 82 53.19 8.46 -22.04
N GLY A 83 53.41 8.12 -23.32
CA GLY A 83 52.33 7.91 -24.28
C GLY A 83 51.40 6.74 -23.95
N ALA A 84 51.97 5.65 -23.41
CA ALA A 84 51.22 4.48 -22.98
C ALA A 84 50.36 4.77 -21.72
N ILE A 85 50.95 5.45 -20.74
CA ILE A 85 50.24 5.92 -19.53
C ILE A 85 49.09 6.86 -19.92
N GLY A 86 49.32 7.79 -20.87
CA GLY A 86 48.29 8.70 -21.39
C GLY A 86 47.10 7.95 -21.99
N ARG A 87 47.36 6.88 -22.77
CA ARG A 87 46.28 6.03 -23.32
C ARG A 87 45.48 5.33 -22.21
N VAL A 88 46.13 4.79 -21.20
CA VAL A 88 45.44 4.13 -20.08
C VAL A 88 44.65 5.12 -19.24
N ALA A 89 45.16 6.33 -19.04
CA ALA A 89 44.43 7.40 -18.36
C ALA A 89 43.12 7.76 -19.10
N ILE A 90 43.12 7.73 -20.44
CA ILE A 90 41.90 7.92 -21.24
C ILE A 90 40.93 6.77 -20.98
N PHE A 91 41.36 5.50 -20.96
CA PHE A 91 40.47 4.38 -20.64
C PHE A 91 39.87 4.49 -19.24
N TYR A 92 40.66 4.83 -18.22
CA TYR A 92 40.14 5.05 -16.88
C TYR A 92 39.17 6.24 -16.84
N GLY A 93 39.48 7.34 -17.55
CA GLY A 93 38.57 8.48 -17.70
C GLY A 93 37.22 8.09 -18.31
N LEU A 94 37.24 7.30 -19.40
CA LEU A 94 36.04 6.73 -20.01
C LEU A 94 35.27 5.84 -19.04
N GLY A 95 35.95 5.00 -18.26
CA GLY A 95 35.36 4.16 -17.23
C GLY A 95 34.65 4.96 -16.14
N VAL A 96 35.25 6.04 -15.65
CA VAL A 96 34.65 6.93 -14.65
C VAL A 96 33.43 7.65 -15.22
N ILE A 97 33.55 8.21 -16.42
CA ILE A 97 32.43 8.90 -17.10
C ILE A 97 31.27 7.93 -17.34
N SER A 98 31.56 6.72 -17.83
CA SER A 98 30.56 5.69 -18.09
C SER A 98 29.84 5.27 -16.79
N THR A 99 30.60 5.09 -15.71
CA THR A 99 30.04 4.74 -14.39
C THR A 99 29.15 5.85 -13.85
N TYR A 100 29.59 7.10 -13.93
CA TYR A 100 28.78 8.24 -13.54
C TYR A 100 27.51 8.34 -14.38
N ALA A 101 27.63 8.22 -15.70
CA ALA A 101 26.52 8.36 -16.62
C ALA A 101 25.45 7.28 -16.41
N TYR A 102 25.84 6.00 -16.31
CA TYR A 102 24.83 4.96 -16.09
C TYR A 102 24.12 5.09 -14.72
N ASN A 103 24.85 5.44 -13.66
CA ASN A 103 24.25 5.69 -12.36
C ASN A 103 23.25 6.86 -12.43
N ARG A 104 23.61 7.96 -13.11
CA ARG A 104 22.73 9.12 -13.27
C ARG A 104 21.47 8.79 -14.07
N ILE A 105 21.60 7.98 -15.11
CA ILE A 105 20.46 7.48 -15.90
C ILE A 105 19.58 6.59 -15.04
N MET A 106 20.16 5.66 -14.26
CA MET A 106 19.41 4.76 -13.40
C MET A 106 18.56 5.47 -12.35
N VAL A 107 19.03 6.61 -11.82
CA VAL A 107 18.20 7.46 -10.93
C VAL A 107 16.92 7.89 -11.65
N SER A 108 17.02 8.38 -12.88
CA SER A 108 15.86 8.85 -13.66
C SER A 108 14.91 7.70 -14.01
N VAL A 109 15.45 6.55 -14.44
CA VAL A 109 14.67 5.33 -14.75
C VAL A 109 13.92 4.87 -13.51
N THR A 110 14.63 4.73 -12.38
CA THR A 110 14.04 4.23 -11.13
C THR A 110 12.94 5.15 -10.64
N GLN A 111 13.22 6.44 -10.46
CA GLN A 111 12.25 7.38 -9.90
C GLN A 111 11.03 7.57 -10.82
N GLY A 112 11.25 7.59 -12.13
CA GLY A 112 10.15 7.67 -13.09
C GLY A 112 9.27 6.43 -13.10
N THR A 113 9.86 5.23 -13.06
CA THR A 113 9.10 3.97 -12.96
C THR A 113 8.27 3.92 -11.67
N LEU A 114 8.88 4.29 -10.53
CA LEU A 114 8.17 4.29 -9.24
C LEU A 114 7.06 5.34 -9.18
N ARG A 115 7.25 6.51 -9.79
CA ARG A 115 6.19 7.51 -9.92
C ARG A 115 5.00 6.95 -10.68
N ASN A 116 5.24 6.33 -11.84
CA ASN A 116 4.16 5.76 -12.64
C ASN A 116 3.46 4.63 -11.90
N LEU A 117 4.22 3.74 -11.24
CA LEU A 117 3.67 2.64 -10.45
C LEU A 117 2.79 3.16 -9.29
N ARG A 118 3.22 4.21 -8.57
CA ARG A 118 2.41 4.82 -7.51
C ARG A 118 1.13 5.45 -8.04
N ASN A 119 1.21 6.13 -9.18
CA ASN A 119 0.04 6.73 -9.82
C ASN A 119 -0.97 5.67 -10.23
N ASP A 120 -0.52 4.61 -10.90
CA ASP A 120 -1.39 3.52 -11.35
C ASP A 120 -2.01 2.79 -10.15
N LEU A 121 -1.20 2.52 -9.10
CA LEU A 121 -1.65 1.87 -7.88
C LEU A 121 -2.69 2.72 -7.13
N PHE A 122 -2.46 4.03 -6.99
CA PHE A 122 -3.40 4.94 -6.33
C PHE A 122 -4.70 5.07 -7.13
N SER A 123 -4.61 5.26 -8.45
CA SER A 123 -5.78 5.34 -9.32
C SER A 123 -6.62 4.05 -9.26
N HIS A 124 -5.95 2.90 -9.18
CA HIS A 124 -6.64 1.62 -9.05
C HIS A 124 -7.30 1.47 -7.66
N MET A 125 -6.61 1.86 -6.59
CA MET A 125 -7.14 1.83 -5.22
C MET A 125 -8.44 2.63 -5.08
N GLU A 126 -8.53 3.81 -5.71
CA GLU A 126 -9.75 4.63 -5.71
C GLU A 126 -10.95 3.97 -6.41
N LEU A 127 -10.69 2.97 -7.26
CA LEU A 127 -11.74 2.22 -7.97
C LEU A 127 -12.14 0.92 -7.26
N LEU A 128 -11.49 0.56 -6.16
CA LEU A 128 -11.80 -0.67 -5.43
C LEU A 128 -13.12 -0.56 -4.67
N PRO A 129 -13.86 -1.68 -4.54
CA PRO A 129 -15.09 -1.71 -3.74
C PRO A 129 -14.77 -1.55 -2.24
N ILE A 130 -15.70 -0.99 -1.48
CA ILE A 130 -15.59 -0.83 -0.01
C ILE A 130 -15.27 -2.16 0.69
N ARG A 131 -15.79 -3.29 0.15
CA ARG A 131 -15.48 -4.64 0.65
C ARG A 131 -13.98 -4.89 0.79
N TYR A 132 -13.15 -4.35 -0.11
CA TYR A 132 -11.71 -4.51 -0.04
C TYR A 132 -11.14 -3.87 1.23
N PHE A 133 -11.55 -2.64 1.54
CA PHE A 133 -11.10 -1.90 2.72
C PHE A 133 -11.66 -2.46 4.03
N ASP A 134 -12.85 -3.05 4.00
CA ASP A 134 -13.45 -3.71 5.18
C ASP A 134 -12.76 -5.05 5.52
N THR A 135 -12.16 -5.71 4.53
CA THR A 135 -11.52 -7.02 4.70
C THR A 135 -10.01 -6.97 4.87
N HIS A 136 -9.36 -5.86 4.51
CA HIS A 136 -7.92 -5.67 4.60
C HIS A 136 -7.54 -4.59 5.61
N ALA A 137 -6.51 -4.85 6.40
CA ALA A 137 -6.02 -3.84 7.35
C ALA A 137 -5.37 -2.67 6.61
N HIS A 138 -5.71 -1.44 6.98
CA HIS A 138 -5.12 -0.23 6.38
C HIS A 138 -3.58 -0.22 6.44
N GLY A 139 -3.01 -0.77 7.53
CA GLY A 139 -1.56 -0.91 7.67
C GLY A 139 -0.92 -1.82 6.63
N ASP A 140 -1.61 -2.90 6.21
CA ASP A 140 -1.12 -3.80 5.17
C ASP A 140 -1.14 -3.10 3.80
N ILE A 141 -2.22 -2.37 3.48
CA ILE A 141 -2.32 -1.56 2.26
C ILE A 141 -1.23 -0.49 2.25
N MET A 142 -1.02 0.23 3.37
CA MET A 142 0.01 1.26 3.48
C MET A 142 1.43 0.68 3.33
N SER A 143 1.67 -0.55 3.80
CA SER A 143 2.95 -1.25 3.62
C SER A 143 3.29 -1.49 2.15
N VAL A 144 2.28 -1.70 1.29
CA VAL A 144 2.48 -1.81 -0.17
C VAL A 144 3.03 -0.50 -0.74
N TYR A 145 2.49 0.66 -0.32
CA TYR A 145 2.93 1.98 -0.79
C TYR A 145 4.29 2.41 -0.26
N THR A 146 4.70 1.92 0.90
CA THR A 146 5.95 2.31 1.56
C THR A 146 7.04 1.26 1.39
N ASN A 147 6.92 0.14 2.07
CA ASN A 147 7.97 -0.88 2.16
C ASN A 147 8.17 -1.63 0.84
N ASP A 148 7.08 -2.04 0.18
CA ASP A 148 7.19 -2.85 -1.04
C ASP A 148 7.71 -2.03 -2.21
N ILE A 149 7.24 -0.79 -2.35
CA ILE A 149 7.79 0.14 -3.37
C ILE A 149 9.26 0.45 -3.09
N ASP A 150 9.69 0.57 -1.82
CA ASP A 150 11.10 0.82 -1.51
C ASP A 150 12.00 -0.38 -1.83
N THR A 151 11.55 -1.60 -1.59
CA THR A 151 12.28 -2.80 -2.01
C THR A 151 12.42 -2.89 -3.53
N LEU A 152 11.38 -2.50 -4.29
CA LEU A 152 11.47 -2.38 -5.76
C LEU A 152 12.46 -1.30 -6.19
N ARG A 153 12.47 -0.15 -5.51
CA ARG A 153 13.44 0.91 -5.75
C ARG A 153 14.87 0.37 -5.64
N GLN A 154 15.17 -0.35 -4.57
CA GLN A 154 16.49 -0.94 -4.35
C GLN A 154 16.85 -1.96 -5.43
N MET A 155 15.92 -2.81 -5.83
CA MET A 155 16.14 -3.78 -6.89
C MET A 155 16.43 -3.12 -8.24
N ILE A 156 15.63 -2.14 -8.66
CA ILE A 156 15.78 -1.47 -9.95
C ILE A 156 17.05 -0.61 -9.97
N SER A 157 17.29 0.19 -8.90
CA SER A 157 18.40 1.14 -8.88
C SER A 157 19.76 0.52 -8.63
N GLN A 158 19.82 -0.58 -7.88
CA GLN A 158 21.10 -1.16 -7.40
C GLN A 158 21.25 -2.62 -7.81
N SER A 159 20.29 -3.50 -7.48
CA SER A 159 20.48 -4.94 -7.63
C SER A 159 20.63 -5.38 -9.10
N ILE A 160 19.75 -4.92 -9.98
CA ILE A 160 19.80 -5.26 -11.40
C ILE A 160 21.08 -4.73 -12.07
N PRO A 161 21.42 -3.42 -11.96
CA PRO A 161 22.68 -2.92 -12.54
C PRO A 161 23.92 -3.59 -11.97
N GLN A 162 23.95 -3.89 -10.66
CA GLN A 162 25.07 -4.56 -10.02
C GLN A 162 25.26 -5.99 -10.53
N ILE A 163 24.18 -6.76 -10.72
CA ILE A 163 24.26 -8.11 -11.28
C ILE A 163 24.76 -8.07 -12.71
N ILE A 164 24.27 -7.13 -13.53
CA ILE A 164 24.71 -6.95 -14.91
C ILE A 164 26.21 -6.60 -14.95
N ASN A 165 26.62 -5.61 -14.15
CA ASN A 165 28.02 -5.21 -14.04
C ASN A 165 28.93 -6.35 -13.58
N SER A 166 28.51 -7.10 -12.54
CA SER A 166 29.27 -8.24 -12.03
C SER A 166 29.35 -9.37 -13.07
N SER A 167 28.28 -9.62 -13.80
CA SER A 167 28.28 -10.64 -14.88
C SER A 167 29.24 -10.29 -16.00
N PHE A 168 29.20 -9.04 -16.49
CA PHE A 168 30.17 -8.60 -17.50
C PHE A 168 31.59 -8.62 -16.99
N THR A 169 31.84 -8.23 -15.73
CA THR A 169 33.17 -8.29 -15.10
C THR A 169 33.67 -9.73 -15.01
N ILE A 170 32.85 -10.67 -14.52
CA ILE A 170 33.23 -12.08 -14.41
C ILE A 170 33.60 -12.64 -15.79
N ILE A 171 32.76 -12.40 -16.81
CA ILE A 171 32.99 -12.89 -18.18
C ILE A 171 34.27 -12.28 -18.76
N SER A 172 34.46 -10.96 -18.66
CA SER A 172 35.59 -10.25 -19.24
C SER A 172 36.91 -10.63 -18.54
N VAL A 173 36.92 -10.71 -17.21
CA VAL A 173 38.09 -11.15 -16.42
C VAL A 173 38.41 -12.61 -16.73
N PHE A 174 37.41 -13.50 -16.80
CA PHE A 174 37.64 -14.92 -17.14
C PHE A 174 38.24 -15.09 -18.53
N VAL A 175 37.73 -14.40 -19.52
CA VAL A 175 38.29 -14.40 -20.89
C VAL A 175 39.73 -13.87 -20.87
N SER A 176 40.02 -12.78 -20.14
CA SER A 176 41.36 -12.22 -20.02
C SER A 176 42.34 -13.19 -19.36
N MET A 177 41.88 -13.91 -18.32
CA MET A 177 42.70 -14.94 -17.65
C MET A 177 43.03 -16.11 -18.57
N LEU A 178 42.07 -16.56 -19.40
CA LEU A 178 42.31 -17.61 -20.41
C LEU A 178 43.33 -17.17 -21.45
N ILE A 179 43.24 -15.92 -21.92
CA ILE A 179 44.21 -15.35 -22.88
C ILE A 179 45.62 -15.27 -22.27
N LEU A 180 45.74 -14.94 -20.97
CA LEU A 180 47.02 -14.83 -20.29
C LEU A 180 47.64 -16.20 -20.05
N ASN A 181 46.91 -17.14 -19.45
CA ASN A 181 47.43 -18.47 -19.14
C ASN A 181 46.33 -19.46 -18.76
N VAL A 182 46.09 -20.49 -19.58
CA VAL A 182 45.03 -21.51 -19.36
C VAL A 182 45.27 -22.36 -18.12
N PRO A 183 46.47 -22.92 -17.85
CA PRO A 183 46.75 -23.69 -16.64
C PRO A 183 46.48 -22.93 -15.33
N LEU A 184 46.87 -21.67 -15.23
CA LEU A 184 46.58 -20.86 -14.04
C LEU A 184 45.10 -20.55 -13.89
N THR A 185 44.37 -20.37 -15.00
CA THR A 185 42.92 -20.19 -15.00
C THR A 185 42.21 -21.42 -14.44
N LEU A 186 42.67 -22.64 -14.77
CA LEU A 186 42.11 -23.87 -14.19
C LEU A 186 42.35 -23.95 -12.68
N VAL A 187 43.53 -23.56 -12.20
CA VAL A 187 43.82 -23.47 -10.75
C VAL A 187 42.83 -22.51 -10.08
N THR A 188 42.66 -21.33 -10.66
CA THR A 188 41.69 -20.34 -10.11
C THR A 188 40.26 -20.91 -10.09
N LEU A 189 39.81 -21.62 -11.13
CA LEU A 189 38.48 -22.24 -11.16
C LEU A 189 38.28 -23.29 -10.06
N VAL A 190 39.30 -24.09 -9.76
CA VAL A 190 39.25 -25.05 -8.64
C VAL A 190 39.07 -24.31 -7.32
N MET A 191 39.84 -23.24 -7.10
CA MET A 191 39.77 -22.45 -5.87
C MET A 191 38.41 -21.73 -5.72
N VAL A 192 37.87 -21.17 -6.81
CA VAL A 192 36.54 -20.56 -6.84
C VAL A 192 35.44 -21.60 -6.56
N SER A 193 35.56 -22.81 -7.13
CA SER A 193 34.62 -23.90 -6.84
C SER A 193 34.61 -24.27 -5.36
N LEU A 194 35.78 -24.37 -4.74
CA LEU A 194 35.92 -24.59 -3.28
C LEU A 194 35.27 -23.47 -2.48
N MET A 195 35.53 -22.22 -2.85
CA MET A 195 34.91 -21.04 -2.24
C MET A 195 33.37 -21.07 -2.33
N LEU A 196 32.80 -21.41 -3.47
CA LEU A 196 31.33 -21.54 -3.67
C LEU A 196 30.74 -22.65 -2.80
N ILE A 197 31.42 -23.79 -2.65
CA ILE A 197 30.99 -24.88 -1.77
C ILE A 197 30.98 -24.43 -0.30
N CYS A 198 32.02 -23.78 0.16
CA CYS A 198 32.09 -23.25 1.53
C CYS A 198 31.02 -22.20 1.77
N THR A 199 30.84 -21.27 0.84
CA THR A 199 29.79 -20.24 0.91
C THR A 199 28.40 -20.86 0.97
N LYS A 200 28.09 -21.86 0.13
CA LYS A 200 26.78 -22.55 0.13
C LYS A 200 26.48 -23.23 1.47
N LYS A 201 27.46 -23.91 2.07
CA LYS A 201 27.30 -24.57 3.38
C LYS A 201 27.04 -23.55 4.49
N ALA A 202 27.84 -22.51 4.58
CA ALA A 202 27.71 -21.50 5.64
C ALA A 202 26.42 -20.64 5.46
N ALA A 203 26.05 -20.28 4.23
CA ALA A 203 24.81 -19.60 3.93
C ALA A 203 23.57 -20.45 4.28
N GLY A 204 23.64 -21.76 4.10
CA GLY A 204 22.57 -22.68 4.50
C GLY A 204 22.32 -22.68 6.03
N LEU A 205 23.39 -22.70 6.82
CA LEU A 205 23.32 -22.61 8.28
C LEU A 205 22.82 -21.25 8.75
N SER A 206 23.39 -20.18 8.22
CA SER A 206 22.96 -18.81 8.49
C SER A 206 21.47 -18.63 8.20
N GLY A 207 20.97 -19.10 7.06
CA GLY A 207 19.57 -18.97 6.67
C GLY A 207 18.57 -19.64 7.64
N LYS A 208 18.96 -20.78 8.26
CA LYS A 208 18.15 -21.45 9.28
C LYS A 208 17.97 -20.56 10.52
N TYR A 209 19.06 -20.00 11.03
CA TYR A 209 19.05 -19.17 12.23
C TYR A 209 18.41 -17.79 11.97
N PHE A 210 18.55 -17.23 10.76
CA PHE A 210 17.82 -16.00 10.39
C PHE A 210 16.30 -16.18 10.41
N LEU A 211 15.79 -17.33 10.00
CA LEU A 211 14.35 -17.64 10.12
C LEU A 211 13.91 -17.69 11.57
N GLU A 212 14.71 -18.28 12.45
CA GLU A 212 14.43 -18.35 13.88
C GLU A 212 14.50 -16.96 14.54
N GLN A 213 15.50 -16.16 14.19
CA GLN A 213 15.63 -14.77 14.60
C GLN A 213 14.39 -13.95 14.20
N GLN A 214 13.90 -14.08 12.95
CA GLN A 214 12.70 -13.37 12.50
C GLN A 214 11.44 -13.78 13.28
N ARG A 215 11.31 -15.06 13.61
CA ARG A 215 10.21 -15.54 14.46
C ARG A 215 10.27 -14.96 15.87
N ASN A 216 11.44 -14.93 16.47
CA ASN A 216 11.64 -14.40 17.83
C ASN A 216 11.49 -12.87 17.85
N LEU A 217 11.98 -12.15 16.82
CA LEU A 217 11.75 -10.72 16.63
C LEU A 217 10.24 -10.41 16.52
N GLY A 218 9.49 -11.21 15.77
CA GLY A 218 8.04 -11.08 15.69
C GLY A 218 7.33 -11.27 17.05
N LYS A 219 7.81 -12.19 17.92
CA LYS A 219 7.27 -12.37 19.28
C LYS A 219 7.58 -11.17 20.18
N VAL A 220 8.83 -10.66 20.13
CA VAL A 220 9.23 -9.48 20.89
C VAL A 220 8.41 -8.26 20.48
N ASN A 221 8.28 -8.00 19.18
CA ASN A 221 7.50 -6.88 18.67
C ASN A 221 6.01 -6.99 19.04
N GLY A 222 5.42 -8.18 18.91
CA GLY A 222 4.02 -8.42 19.33
C GLY A 222 3.81 -8.18 20.81
N TYR A 223 4.75 -8.61 21.65
CA TYR A 223 4.69 -8.37 23.09
C TYR A 223 4.83 -6.87 23.44
N ILE A 224 5.73 -6.14 22.77
CA ILE A 224 5.87 -4.69 22.95
C ILE A 224 4.55 -4.00 22.58
N GLU A 225 3.95 -4.33 21.44
CA GLU A 225 2.67 -3.75 20.99
C GLU A 225 1.55 -4.03 22.00
N GLU A 226 1.45 -5.26 22.50
CA GLU A 226 0.48 -5.65 23.52
C GLU A 226 0.64 -4.86 24.81
N MET A 227 1.89 -4.75 25.31
CA MET A 227 2.19 -4.00 26.54
C MET A 227 1.97 -2.49 26.36
N MET A 228 2.30 -1.91 25.21
CA MET A 228 2.03 -0.50 24.90
C MET A 228 0.52 -0.21 24.90
N ASN A 229 -0.26 -1.04 24.24
CA ASN A 229 -1.72 -0.90 24.20
C ASN A 229 -2.36 -1.13 25.58
N GLY A 230 -1.84 -2.09 26.35
CA GLY A 230 -2.27 -2.44 27.68
C GLY A 230 -1.62 -1.65 28.82
N GLN A 231 -0.80 -0.62 28.55
CA GLN A 231 0.04 0.03 29.56
C GLN A 231 -0.74 0.55 30.78
N LYS A 232 -1.96 1.08 30.56
CA LYS A 232 -2.83 1.51 31.66
C LYS A 232 -3.22 0.36 32.57
N VAL A 233 -3.48 -0.82 32.03
CA VAL A 233 -3.82 -2.03 32.78
C VAL A 233 -2.61 -2.52 33.58
N VAL A 234 -1.43 -2.60 32.92
CA VAL A 234 -0.17 -2.97 33.59
C VAL A 234 0.09 -2.07 34.81
N LYS A 235 -0.11 -0.75 34.65
CA LYS A 235 0.09 0.24 35.73
C LYS A 235 -0.92 0.11 36.86
N VAL A 236 -2.21 -0.06 36.55
CA VAL A 236 -3.27 -0.17 37.58
C VAL A 236 -3.11 -1.42 38.43
N PHE A 237 -2.66 -2.53 37.82
CA PHE A 237 -2.45 -3.78 38.52
C PHE A 237 -1.02 -4.00 39.04
N CYS A 238 -0.12 -3.02 38.85
CA CYS A 238 1.30 -3.06 39.29
C CYS A 238 2.05 -4.32 38.79
N HIS A 239 1.83 -4.70 37.51
CA HIS A 239 2.43 -5.88 36.89
C HIS A 239 3.70 -5.56 36.09
N GLU A 240 4.39 -4.44 36.33
CA GLU A 240 5.58 -4.02 35.60
C GLU A 240 6.72 -5.01 35.70
N GLU A 241 6.97 -5.56 36.89
CA GLU A 241 8.08 -6.50 37.10
C GLU A 241 7.85 -7.83 36.39
N GLU A 242 6.61 -8.33 36.37
CA GLU A 242 6.26 -9.55 35.64
C GLU A 242 6.37 -9.33 34.12
N SER A 243 5.87 -8.19 33.63
CA SER A 243 6.01 -7.80 32.23
C SER A 243 7.48 -7.69 31.80
N LYS A 244 8.37 -7.16 32.66
CA LYS A 244 9.82 -7.12 32.41
C LYS A 244 10.43 -8.53 32.33
N LYS A 245 10.06 -9.44 33.21
CA LYS A 245 10.56 -10.82 33.17
C LYS A 245 10.17 -11.53 31.87
N ASP A 246 8.93 -11.39 31.45
CA ASP A 246 8.47 -11.98 30.19
C ASP A 246 9.17 -11.36 28.98
N PHE A 247 9.36 -10.04 28.99
CA PHE A 247 10.14 -9.35 27.96
C PHE A 247 11.58 -9.87 27.90
N HIS A 248 12.27 -9.98 29.07
CA HIS A 248 13.63 -10.50 29.12
C HIS A 248 13.72 -11.91 28.54
N ARG A 249 12.80 -12.81 28.91
CA ARG A 249 12.76 -14.17 28.37
C ARG A 249 12.62 -14.21 26.84
N LEU A 250 11.76 -13.36 26.27
CA LEU A 250 11.57 -13.25 24.83
C LEU A 250 12.78 -12.63 24.15
N ASN A 251 13.38 -11.60 24.76
CA ASN A 251 14.56 -10.91 24.25
C ASN A 251 15.82 -11.79 24.29
N ASP A 252 15.98 -12.63 25.32
CA ASP A 252 17.07 -13.61 25.40
C ASP A 252 16.95 -14.66 24.29
N ALA A 253 15.73 -15.14 24.01
CA ALA A 253 15.51 -16.05 22.88
C ALA A 253 15.84 -15.39 21.53
N LEU A 254 15.50 -14.10 21.37
CA LEU A 254 15.90 -13.31 20.21
C LEU A 254 17.44 -13.16 20.13
N PHE A 255 18.08 -12.81 21.25
CA PHE A 255 19.54 -12.67 21.33
C PHE A 255 20.25 -13.96 20.87
N HIS A 256 19.89 -15.12 21.40
CA HIS A 256 20.54 -16.38 21.03
C HIS A 256 20.36 -16.73 19.55
N SER A 257 19.18 -16.51 18.98
CA SER A 257 18.95 -16.78 17.56
C SER A 257 19.67 -15.75 16.66
N ALA A 258 19.72 -14.48 17.09
CA ALA A 258 20.42 -13.42 16.37
C ALA A 258 21.95 -13.61 16.42
N ASP A 259 22.49 -13.98 17.56
CA ASP A 259 23.93 -14.26 17.74
C ASP A 259 24.37 -15.37 16.80
N GLN A 260 23.67 -16.50 16.77
CA GLN A 260 24.00 -17.61 15.86
C GLN A 260 23.83 -17.22 14.38
N ALA A 261 22.74 -16.54 14.02
CA ALA A 261 22.49 -16.09 12.66
C ALA A 261 23.62 -15.19 12.15
N ASN A 262 24.03 -14.20 12.97
CA ASN A 262 25.07 -13.24 12.63
C ASN A 262 26.47 -13.86 12.68
N THR A 263 26.74 -14.79 13.58
CA THR A 263 28.02 -15.53 13.63
C THR A 263 28.25 -16.24 12.30
N PHE A 264 27.29 -17.02 11.79
CA PHE A 264 27.43 -17.69 10.50
C PHE A 264 27.44 -16.73 9.31
N ALA A 265 26.72 -15.63 9.37
CA ALA A 265 26.73 -14.62 8.32
C ALA A 265 28.06 -13.88 8.23
N ASN A 266 28.58 -13.43 9.39
CA ASN A 266 29.81 -12.59 9.45
C ASN A 266 31.10 -13.37 9.20
N ILE A 267 31.12 -14.68 9.47
CA ILE A 267 32.28 -15.51 9.19
C ILE A 267 32.51 -15.77 7.70
N LEU A 268 31.45 -15.62 6.88
CA LEU A 268 31.55 -15.82 5.41
C LEU A 268 32.51 -14.86 4.73
N GLY A 269 32.48 -13.59 5.12
CA GLY A 269 33.40 -12.57 4.57
C GLY A 269 34.86 -12.92 4.76
N PRO A 270 35.32 -13.12 6.01
CA PRO A 270 36.69 -13.56 6.31
C PRO A 270 37.10 -14.88 5.63
N ILE A 271 36.24 -15.91 5.63
CA ILE A 271 36.53 -17.19 4.95
C ILE A 271 36.77 -16.96 3.47
N ASN A 272 35.90 -16.23 2.79
CA ASN A 272 36.02 -15.96 1.36
C ASN A 272 37.29 -15.12 1.06
N ALA A 273 37.61 -14.13 1.91
CA ALA A 273 38.83 -13.34 1.77
C ALA A 273 40.08 -14.21 1.90
N GLN A 274 40.12 -15.12 2.90
CA GLN A 274 41.28 -16.00 3.07
C GLN A 274 41.41 -17.05 1.98
N LEU A 275 40.31 -17.63 1.49
CA LEU A 275 40.30 -18.52 0.33
C LEU A 275 40.79 -17.77 -0.93
N GLY A 276 40.43 -16.51 -1.09
CA GLY A 276 40.93 -15.64 -2.14
C GLY A 276 42.46 -15.38 -2.01
N ASN A 277 42.93 -15.13 -0.79
CA ASN A 277 44.37 -14.98 -0.54
C ASN A 277 45.18 -16.29 -0.79
N ILE A 278 44.61 -17.45 -0.39
CA ILE A 278 45.23 -18.75 -0.69
C ILE A 278 45.28 -18.96 -2.22
N SER A 279 44.17 -18.66 -2.94
CA SER A 279 44.14 -18.70 -4.40
C SER A 279 45.24 -17.84 -5.02
N TYR A 280 45.41 -16.61 -4.51
CA TYR A 280 46.46 -15.69 -4.94
C TYR A 280 47.86 -16.28 -4.74
N VAL A 281 48.14 -16.82 -3.53
CA VAL A 281 49.45 -17.44 -3.21
C VAL A 281 49.72 -18.65 -4.09
N VAL A 282 48.74 -19.55 -4.26
CA VAL A 282 48.90 -20.72 -5.14
C VAL A 282 49.17 -20.29 -6.58
N CYS A 283 48.42 -19.31 -7.09
CA CYS A 283 48.65 -18.76 -8.44
C CYS A 283 50.01 -18.05 -8.55
N ALA A 284 50.49 -17.37 -7.50
CA ALA A 284 51.82 -16.74 -7.48
C ALA A 284 52.94 -17.77 -7.55
N ILE A 285 52.86 -18.86 -6.77
CA ILE A 285 53.87 -19.94 -6.78
C ILE A 285 53.87 -20.65 -8.13
N VAL A 286 52.71 -21.15 -8.58
CA VAL A 286 52.61 -21.90 -9.84
C VAL A 286 52.97 -20.99 -11.02
N GLY A 287 52.43 -19.76 -11.05
CA GLY A 287 52.73 -18.80 -12.10
C GLY A 287 54.17 -18.32 -12.10
N GLY A 288 54.79 -18.18 -10.92
CA GLY A 288 56.24 -17.89 -10.80
C GLY A 288 57.10 -19.00 -11.40
N ILE A 289 56.78 -20.28 -11.12
CA ILE A 289 57.45 -21.42 -11.73
C ILE A 289 57.30 -21.41 -13.26
N LEU A 290 56.08 -21.13 -13.77
CA LEU A 290 55.82 -21.06 -15.22
C LEU A 290 56.58 -19.90 -15.88
N ALA A 291 56.63 -18.73 -15.23
CA ALA A 291 57.30 -17.54 -15.75
C ALA A 291 58.84 -17.68 -15.75
N LEU A 292 59.42 -18.22 -14.67
CA LEU A 292 60.88 -18.42 -14.56
C LEU A 292 61.39 -19.48 -15.53
N ASN A 293 60.60 -20.51 -15.80
CA ASN A 293 60.98 -21.57 -16.75
C ASN A 293 60.51 -21.27 -18.19
N SER A 294 59.97 -20.07 -18.45
CA SER A 294 59.44 -19.64 -19.76
C SER A 294 58.45 -20.65 -20.39
N ILE A 295 57.72 -21.41 -19.57
CA ILE A 295 56.76 -22.41 -20.03
C ILE A 295 55.56 -21.74 -20.69
N GLY A 296 55.35 -21.97 -21.99
CA GLY A 296 54.22 -21.38 -22.73
C GLY A 296 54.35 -19.88 -22.98
N SER A 297 55.58 -19.34 -23.04
CA SER A 297 55.85 -17.88 -23.23
C SER A 297 55.18 -16.96 -22.19
N PHE A 298 54.95 -17.49 -20.97
CA PHE A 298 54.39 -16.73 -19.87
C PHE A 298 55.43 -15.82 -19.22
N THR A 299 55.12 -14.52 -19.08
CA THR A 299 56.01 -13.48 -18.65
C THR A 299 55.75 -13.04 -17.21
N LEU A 300 56.71 -12.30 -16.60
CA LEU A 300 56.52 -11.65 -15.30
C LEU A 300 55.39 -10.62 -15.31
N GLY A 301 55.24 -9.85 -16.39
CA GLY A 301 54.12 -8.93 -16.56
C GLY A 301 52.81 -9.67 -16.71
N GLY A 302 52.83 -10.80 -17.42
CA GLY A 302 51.67 -11.69 -17.50
C GLY A 302 51.22 -12.23 -16.13
N LEU A 303 52.20 -12.63 -15.28
CA LEU A 303 51.94 -13.06 -13.90
C LEU A 303 51.33 -11.93 -13.06
N ALA A 304 51.86 -10.72 -13.11
CA ALA A 304 51.36 -9.57 -12.35
C ALA A 304 49.92 -9.24 -12.73
N SER A 305 49.61 -9.20 -14.02
CA SER A 305 48.26 -8.99 -14.52
C SER A 305 47.32 -10.14 -14.12
N PHE A 306 47.75 -11.39 -14.21
CA PHE A 306 46.96 -12.56 -13.82
C PHE A 306 46.62 -12.54 -12.33
N LEU A 307 47.53 -12.20 -11.45
CA LEU A 307 47.30 -12.08 -10.02
C LEU A 307 46.32 -10.96 -9.68
N THR A 308 46.38 -9.86 -10.43
CA THR A 308 45.39 -8.76 -10.31
C THR A 308 44.01 -9.21 -10.75
N PHE A 309 43.88 -9.96 -11.87
CA PHE A 309 42.62 -10.54 -12.30
C PHE A 309 42.08 -11.57 -11.33
N ASN A 310 42.92 -12.45 -10.76
CA ASN A 310 42.52 -13.42 -9.74
C ASN A 310 41.83 -12.70 -8.53
N LYS A 311 42.45 -11.60 -8.06
CA LYS A 311 41.86 -10.80 -6.97
C LYS A 311 40.56 -10.12 -7.38
N SER A 312 40.51 -9.59 -8.61
CA SER A 312 39.33 -8.92 -9.16
C SER A 312 38.16 -9.88 -9.49
N PHE A 313 38.41 -11.17 -9.66
CA PHE A 313 37.41 -12.19 -9.98
C PHE A 313 36.52 -12.56 -8.77
N ASN A 314 37.07 -12.52 -7.56
CA ASN A 314 36.37 -12.92 -6.34
C ASN A 314 35.32 -11.90 -5.86
N MET A 315 35.54 -10.62 -6.09
CA MET A 315 34.70 -9.53 -5.61
C MET A 315 33.26 -9.56 -6.23
N PRO A 316 33.10 -9.68 -7.57
CA PRO A 316 31.79 -9.75 -8.21
C PRO A 316 30.94 -10.95 -7.76
N ILE A 317 31.54 -12.08 -7.44
CA ILE A 317 30.83 -13.27 -6.94
C ILE A 317 30.15 -12.99 -5.61
N ASN A 318 30.87 -12.32 -4.69
CA ASN A 318 30.30 -11.91 -3.42
C ASN A 318 29.18 -10.87 -3.60
N GLN A 319 29.34 -9.92 -4.51
CA GLN A 319 28.33 -8.90 -4.82
C GLN A 319 27.05 -9.52 -5.35
N VAL A 320 27.12 -10.46 -6.30
CA VAL A 320 25.95 -11.17 -6.82
C VAL A 320 25.22 -11.93 -5.71
N SER A 321 25.98 -12.59 -4.81
CA SER A 321 25.40 -13.33 -3.69
C SER A 321 24.61 -12.41 -2.71
N GLN A 322 25.11 -11.21 -2.46
CA GLN A 322 24.43 -10.22 -1.60
C GLN A 322 23.15 -9.69 -2.25
N GLN A 323 23.17 -9.46 -3.58
CA GLN A 323 22.01 -8.96 -4.31
C GLN A 323 20.86 -9.97 -4.40
N PHE A 324 21.14 -11.26 -4.27
CA PHE A 324 20.13 -12.31 -4.39
C PHE A 324 19.00 -12.13 -3.34
N ASN A 325 19.35 -11.85 -2.09
CA ASN A 325 18.36 -11.63 -1.04
C ASN A 325 17.49 -10.38 -1.32
N SER A 326 18.11 -9.30 -1.78
CA SER A 326 17.39 -8.06 -2.13
C SER A 326 16.40 -8.30 -3.27
N ILE A 327 16.76 -9.11 -4.26
CA ILE A 327 15.84 -9.49 -5.36
C ILE A 327 14.69 -10.34 -4.84
N VAL A 328 14.93 -11.34 -3.97
CA VAL A 328 13.86 -12.17 -3.41
C VAL A 328 12.87 -11.32 -2.62
N MET A 329 13.35 -10.38 -1.80
CA MET A 329 12.48 -9.46 -1.05
C MET A 329 11.69 -8.53 -1.98
N ALA A 330 12.34 -7.98 -3.00
CA ALA A 330 11.68 -7.12 -3.97
C ALA A 330 10.65 -7.87 -4.82
N MET A 331 10.90 -9.13 -5.15
CA MET A 331 9.92 -9.98 -5.85
C MET A 331 8.68 -10.25 -5.00
N ALA A 332 8.86 -10.49 -3.69
CA ALA A 332 7.72 -10.63 -2.78
C ALA A 332 6.92 -9.32 -2.63
N GLY A 333 7.60 -8.16 -2.60
CA GLY A 333 6.95 -6.85 -2.64
C GLY A 333 6.20 -6.61 -3.95
N ALA A 334 6.83 -6.95 -5.09
CA ALA A 334 6.20 -6.86 -6.40
C ALA A 334 4.92 -7.72 -6.50
N GLU A 335 4.93 -8.91 -5.92
CA GLU A 335 3.76 -9.79 -5.90
C GLU A 335 2.58 -9.12 -5.17
N ARG A 336 2.80 -8.53 -3.99
CA ARG A 336 1.75 -7.81 -3.24
C ARG A 336 1.25 -6.57 -3.99
N ILE A 337 2.16 -5.80 -4.59
CA ILE A 337 1.79 -4.64 -5.41
C ILE A 337 0.89 -5.06 -6.57
N PHE A 338 1.27 -6.10 -7.31
CA PHE A 338 0.47 -6.57 -8.44
C PHE A 338 -0.81 -7.29 -8.01
N GLN A 339 -0.85 -7.95 -6.87
CA GLN A 339 -2.08 -8.46 -6.28
C GLN A 339 -3.08 -7.32 -6.05
N LEU A 340 -2.64 -6.22 -5.42
CA LEU A 340 -3.51 -5.05 -5.23
C LEU A 340 -3.96 -4.44 -6.56
N MET A 341 -3.09 -4.39 -7.57
CA MET A 341 -3.44 -3.87 -8.90
C MET A 341 -4.34 -4.81 -9.72
N ASP A 342 -4.41 -6.08 -9.38
CA ASP A 342 -5.23 -7.09 -10.05
C ASP A 342 -6.57 -7.33 -9.34
N GLU A 343 -6.79 -6.71 -8.16
CA GLU A 343 -8.07 -6.79 -7.47
C GLU A 343 -9.19 -6.20 -8.35
N PRO A 344 -10.34 -6.86 -8.40
CA PRO A 344 -11.45 -6.38 -9.21
C PRO A 344 -11.95 -5.00 -8.76
N THR A 345 -12.06 -4.08 -9.69
CA THR A 345 -12.65 -2.76 -9.43
C THR A 345 -14.15 -2.86 -9.18
N GLU A 346 -14.71 -1.82 -8.57
CA GLU A 346 -16.16 -1.76 -8.34
C GLU A 346 -16.92 -1.81 -9.68
N VAL A 347 -17.76 -2.83 -9.87
CA VAL A 347 -18.58 -2.97 -11.07
C VAL A 347 -19.80 -2.05 -10.99
N ASP A 348 -20.02 -1.25 -12.03
CA ASP A 348 -21.21 -0.41 -12.18
C ASP A 348 -21.86 -0.63 -13.55
N ASN A 349 -22.96 -1.36 -13.55
CA ASN A 349 -23.77 -1.61 -14.74
C ASN A 349 -25.03 -0.70 -14.80
N GLY A 350 -25.04 0.37 -13.99
CA GLY A 350 -26.14 1.32 -13.95
C GLY A 350 -26.20 2.18 -15.22
N TYR A 351 -27.40 2.37 -15.75
CA TYR A 351 -27.68 3.17 -16.93
C TYR A 351 -28.69 4.31 -16.70
N VAL A 352 -29.32 4.34 -15.52
CA VAL A 352 -30.17 5.46 -15.09
C VAL A 352 -29.29 6.54 -14.47
N LEU A 353 -29.43 7.76 -14.94
CA LEU A 353 -28.61 8.90 -14.58
C LEU A 353 -29.40 9.92 -13.75
N LEU A 354 -28.72 10.63 -12.87
CA LEU A 354 -29.25 11.77 -12.14
C LEU A 354 -28.96 13.06 -12.92
N VAL A 355 -30.00 13.78 -13.31
CA VAL A 355 -29.88 15.01 -14.10
C VAL A 355 -30.63 16.18 -13.44
N ASN A 356 -30.18 17.41 -13.72
CA ASN A 356 -31.00 18.59 -13.40
C ASN A 356 -32.24 18.59 -14.25
N ALA A 357 -33.41 18.84 -13.64
CA ALA A 357 -34.68 18.84 -14.32
C ALA A 357 -35.39 20.19 -14.20
N LYS A 358 -36.19 20.50 -15.19
CA LYS A 358 -37.16 21.60 -15.16
C LYS A 358 -38.52 21.07 -15.59
N GLU A 359 -39.59 21.66 -15.07
CA GLU A 359 -40.95 21.33 -15.48
C GLU A 359 -41.36 22.25 -16.63
N GLU A 360 -41.68 21.68 -17.80
CA GLU A 360 -42.20 22.38 -18.95
C GLU A 360 -43.54 21.72 -19.38
N ASN A 361 -44.61 22.46 -19.35
CA ASN A 361 -45.97 21.99 -19.73
C ASN A 361 -46.42 20.74 -18.96
N GLY A 362 -46.09 20.64 -17.65
CA GLY A 362 -46.47 19.49 -16.82
C GLY A 362 -45.63 18.23 -17.07
N ARG A 363 -44.49 18.34 -17.79
CA ARG A 363 -43.52 17.27 -18.04
C ARG A 363 -42.15 17.68 -17.56
N LEU A 364 -41.45 16.74 -16.94
CA LEU A 364 -40.05 16.91 -16.57
C LEU A 364 -39.19 16.78 -17.82
N THR A 365 -38.26 17.73 -17.98
CA THR A 365 -37.25 17.75 -19.04
C THR A 365 -35.89 18.00 -18.45
N GLU A 366 -34.83 17.50 -19.09
CA GLU A 366 -33.44 17.71 -18.67
C GLU A 366 -33.04 19.19 -18.86
N SER A 367 -32.37 19.76 -17.86
CA SER A 367 -31.78 21.10 -17.91
C SER A 367 -30.27 21.02 -17.87
N THR A 368 -29.62 21.82 -18.72
CA THR A 368 -28.15 21.99 -18.69
C THR A 368 -27.69 22.92 -17.58
N SER A 369 -28.57 23.76 -17.05
CA SER A 369 -28.31 24.64 -15.91
C SER A 369 -28.79 24.00 -14.62
N ARG A 370 -28.16 24.40 -13.50
CA ARG A 370 -28.58 23.96 -12.16
C ARG A 370 -29.94 24.59 -11.81
N THR A 371 -30.94 23.75 -11.61
CA THR A 371 -32.34 24.17 -11.32
C THR A 371 -32.70 24.01 -9.86
N GLY A 372 -31.91 23.26 -9.07
CA GLY A 372 -32.32 22.83 -7.72
C GLY A 372 -33.32 21.67 -7.71
N HIS A 373 -33.83 21.26 -8.87
CA HIS A 373 -34.68 20.10 -9.04
C HIS A 373 -33.92 19.00 -9.77
N TRP A 374 -34.05 17.79 -9.30
CA TRP A 374 -33.35 16.63 -9.83
C TRP A 374 -34.34 15.57 -10.32
N ALA A 375 -34.00 14.87 -11.37
CA ALA A 375 -34.76 13.74 -11.88
C ALA A 375 -33.86 12.58 -12.32
N TRP A 376 -34.40 11.39 -12.21
CA TRP A 376 -33.84 10.18 -12.79
C TRP A 376 -34.15 10.14 -14.28
N LYS A 377 -33.14 10.17 -15.13
CA LYS A 377 -33.23 9.95 -16.56
C LYS A 377 -33.09 8.45 -16.81
N HIS A 378 -34.21 7.81 -17.12
CA HIS A 378 -34.28 6.38 -17.41
C HIS A 378 -34.39 6.16 -18.90
N THR A 379 -33.32 5.71 -19.55
CA THR A 379 -33.38 5.30 -20.96
C THR A 379 -33.77 3.82 -21.03
N HIS A 380 -34.92 3.52 -21.64
CA HIS A 380 -35.34 2.14 -21.80
C HIS A 380 -34.50 1.42 -22.85
N GLN A 381 -33.94 0.26 -22.47
CA GLN A 381 -33.05 -0.50 -23.36
C GLN A 381 -33.77 -1.17 -24.53
N ALA A 382 -35.11 -1.35 -24.40
CA ALA A 382 -35.92 -2.06 -25.42
C ALA A 382 -36.22 -1.21 -26.63
N ASP A 383 -36.53 0.10 -26.45
CA ASP A 383 -37.02 0.99 -27.50
C ASP A 383 -36.26 2.33 -27.57
N GLY A 384 -35.30 2.57 -26.67
CA GLY A 384 -34.56 3.81 -26.59
C GLY A 384 -35.34 5.01 -26.05
N SER A 385 -36.60 4.83 -25.60
CA SER A 385 -37.37 5.88 -25.00
C SER A 385 -36.77 6.38 -23.70
N VAL A 386 -36.97 7.66 -23.38
CA VAL A 386 -36.42 8.30 -22.18
C VAL A 386 -37.55 8.78 -21.30
N ASP A 387 -37.59 8.26 -20.08
CA ASP A 387 -38.50 8.73 -19.04
C ASP A 387 -37.75 9.54 -17.99
N TYR A 388 -38.38 10.61 -17.52
CA TYR A 388 -37.87 11.40 -16.40
C TYR A 388 -38.74 11.19 -15.18
N LYS A 389 -38.15 10.78 -14.08
CA LYS A 389 -38.81 10.59 -12.80
C LYS A 389 -38.21 11.51 -11.76
N GLU A 390 -39.05 12.32 -11.10
CA GLU A 390 -38.60 13.24 -10.07
C GLU A 390 -37.90 12.50 -8.93
N LEU A 391 -36.77 13.06 -8.47
CA LEU A 391 -36.04 12.58 -7.30
C LEU A 391 -36.79 13.01 -6.04
N ARG A 392 -37.44 12.07 -5.35
CA ARG A 392 -38.26 12.31 -4.14
C ARG A 392 -37.69 11.65 -2.89
N GLY A 393 -36.92 10.60 -3.06
CA GLY A 393 -36.33 9.87 -1.93
C GLY A 393 -37.25 8.78 -1.36
N ASP A 394 -38.04 8.12 -2.20
CA ASP A 394 -38.80 6.92 -1.84
C ASP A 394 -37.89 5.69 -1.91
N VAL A 395 -37.69 4.99 -0.77
CA VAL A 395 -36.80 3.81 -0.69
C VAL A 395 -37.59 2.60 -0.23
N VAL A 396 -37.52 1.52 -1.01
CA VAL A 396 -38.25 0.28 -0.75
C VAL A 396 -37.31 -0.93 -0.83
N PHE A 397 -37.33 -1.73 0.22
CA PHE A 397 -36.74 -3.08 0.23
C PHE A 397 -37.87 -4.10 0.11
N ASP A 398 -37.71 -5.06 -0.77
CA ASP A 398 -38.71 -6.06 -1.11
C ASP A 398 -38.07 -7.45 -1.01
N GLY A 399 -38.21 -8.10 0.16
CA GLY A 399 -37.69 -9.44 0.44
C GLY A 399 -36.19 -9.56 0.28
N VAL A 400 -35.43 -8.67 0.90
CA VAL A 400 -33.97 -8.62 0.72
C VAL A 400 -33.25 -9.58 1.65
N ASP A 401 -32.45 -10.48 1.04
CA ASP A 401 -31.47 -11.31 1.71
C ASP A 401 -30.05 -10.82 1.39
N PHE A 402 -29.20 -10.76 2.40
CA PHE A 402 -27.82 -10.30 2.23
C PHE A 402 -26.84 -10.91 3.25
N GLY A 403 -25.65 -11.29 2.77
CA GLY A 403 -24.47 -11.65 3.56
C GLY A 403 -23.20 -11.03 3.00
N TYR A 404 -22.25 -10.68 3.88
CA TYR A 404 -20.93 -10.18 3.47
C TYR A 404 -20.07 -11.29 2.84
N THR A 405 -20.36 -12.55 3.18
CA THR A 405 -19.77 -13.78 2.63
C THR A 405 -20.89 -14.74 2.25
N ASP A 406 -20.64 -15.63 1.31
CA ASP A 406 -21.67 -16.54 0.77
C ASP A 406 -22.15 -17.57 1.81
N ASP A 407 -21.37 -17.85 2.84
CA ASP A 407 -21.62 -18.82 3.91
C ASP A 407 -22.38 -18.23 5.11
N LYS A 408 -22.53 -16.89 5.19
CA LYS A 408 -23.18 -16.24 6.31
C LYS A 408 -24.13 -15.12 5.88
N ILE A 409 -25.43 -15.42 5.85
CA ILE A 409 -26.47 -14.42 5.63
C ILE A 409 -26.65 -13.59 6.92
N VAL A 410 -26.71 -12.27 6.76
CA VAL A 410 -26.84 -11.28 7.85
C VAL A 410 -28.22 -10.62 7.86
N LEU A 411 -28.86 -10.44 6.71
CA LEU A 411 -30.22 -9.96 6.58
C LEU A 411 -31.10 -11.03 5.94
N HIS A 412 -32.31 -11.20 6.46
CA HIS A 412 -33.26 -12.24 6.02
C HIS A 412 -34.63 -11.65 5.74
N ASP A 413 -35.12 -11.75 4.50
CA ASP A 413 -36.45 -11.32 4.04
C ASP A 413 -36.79 -9.89 4.52
N VAL A 414 -35.85 -8.95 4.38
CA VAL A 414 -36.04 -7.58 4.87
C VAL A 414 -37.04 -6.84 3.97
N LYS A 415 -38.13 -6.37 4.57
CA LYS A 415 -39.16 -5.54 3.94
C LYS A 415 -39.22 -4.18 4.61
N LEU A 416 -38.88 -3.13 3.86
CA LEU A 416 -38.79 -1.76 4.34
C LEU A 416 -39.46 -0.82 3.33
N TYR A 417 -40.20 0.14 3.84
CA TYR A 417 -40.84 1.17 3.04
C TYR A 417 -40.61 2.53 3.70
N ALA A 418 -39.90 3.43 2.99
CA ALA A 418 -39.64 4.78 3.42
C ALA A 418 -40.21 5.76 2.42
N LYS A 419 -41.26 6.50 2.81
CA LYS A 419 -41.88 7.53 1.97
C LYS A 419 -41.05 8.81 1.96
N PRO A 420 -41.16 9.64 0.90
CA PRO A 420 -40.48 10.93 0.85
C PRO A 420 -40.75 11.79 2.11
N GLY A 421 -39.67 12.31 2.68
CA GLY A 421 -39.70 13.15 3.88
C GLY A 421 -39.91 12.40 5.20
N GLN A 422 -40.01 11.08 5.19
CA GLN A 422 -40.24 10.26 6.39
C GLN A 422 -38.95 9.99 7.15
N LYS A 423 -38.98 10.12 8.47
CA LYS A 423 -37.89 9.75 9.38
C LYS A 423 -38.08 8.33 9.91
N ILE A 424 -37.13 7.44 9.57
CA ILE A 424 -37.14 6.04 9.97
C ILE A 424 -35.98 5.79 10.95
N ALA A 425 -36.30 5.24 12.13
CA ALA A 425 -35.28 4.83 13.11
C ALA A 425 -35.10 3.32 13.11
N PHE A 426 -33.86 2.86 13.01
CA PHE A 426 -33.48 1.48 13.22
C PHE A 426 -33.04 1.27 14.66
N VAL A 427 -33.67 0.33 15.35
CA VAL A 427 -33.40 -0.03 16.75
C VAL A 427 -33.09 -1.53 16.83
N GLY A 428 -32.22 -1.95 17.72
CA GLY A 428 -31.85 -3.36 17.92
C GLY A 428 -30.46 -3.51 18.51
N SER A 429 -30.13 -4.71 18.92
CA SER A 429 -28.82 -5.04 19.50
C SER A 429 -27.66 -4.81 18.50
N THR A 430 -26.42 -4.73 19.00
CA THR A 430 -25.25 -4.71 18.15
C THR A 430 -25.19 -6.00 17.32
N GLY A 431 -24.93 -5.86 16.01
CA GLY A 431 -24.93 -6.99 15.09
C GLY A 431 -26.32 -7.39 14.54
N ALA A 432 -27.40 -6.68 14.88
CA ALA A 432 -28.75 -6.98 14.37
C ALA A 432 -28.95 -6.67 12.87
N GLY A 433 -27.98 -6.02 12.19
CA GLY A 433 -28.04 -5.71 10.76
C GLY A 433 -28.36 -4.25 10.42
N LYS A 434 -28.41 -3.34 11.41
CA LYS A 434 -28.74 -1.90 11.18
C LYS A 434 -27.81 -1.22 10.18
N THR A 435 -26.50 -1.27 10.42
CA THR A 435 -25.49 -0.70 9.52
C THR A 435 -25.45 -1.42 8.17
N THR A 436 -25.80 -2.70 8.12
CA THR A 436 -25.90 -3.45 6.87
C THR A 436 -26.99 -2.88 5.95
N ILE A 437 -28.16 -2.52 6.49
CA ILE A 437 -29.24 -1.88 5.71
C ILE A 437 -28.74 -0.55 5.11
N THR A 438 -28.06 0.28 5.90
CA THR A 438 -27.55 1.57 5.39
C THR A 438 -26.45 1.40 4.34
N ASN A 439 -25.58 0.38 4.47
CA ASN A 439 -24.59 0.03 3.46
C ASN A 439 -25.25 -0.40 2.13
N LEU A 440 -26.39 -1.10 2.20
CA LEU A 440 -27.14 -1.50 1.00
C LEU A 440 -27.88 -0.33 0.34
N ILE A 441 -28.38 0.65 1.11
CA ILE A 441 -28.97 1.88 0.54
C ILE A 441 -27.92 2.66 -0.26
N ASN A 442 -26.66 2.74 0.25
CA ASN A 442 -25.53 3.37 -0.45
C ASN A 442 -24.96 2.51 -1.61
N ARG A 443 -25.48 1.29 -1.74
CA ARG A 443 -24.97 0.31 -2.71
C ARG A 443 -23.44 0.15 -2.62
N PHE A 444 -22.90 0.08 -1.38
CA PHE A 444 -21.53 -0.33 -1.12
C PHE A 444 -21.35 -1.84 -1.34
N TYR A 445 -22.46 -2.57 -1.24
CA TYR A 445 -22.59 -4.00 -1.52
C TYR A 445 -23.83 -4.24 -2.38
N ASP A 446 -23.75 -5.19 -3.28
CA ASP A 446 -24.90 -5.66 -4.05
C ASP A 446 -25.58 -6.83 -3.31
N ILE A 447 -26.91 -6.91 -3.36
CA ILE A 447 -27.72 -7.94 -2.67
C ILE A 447 -27.67 -9.28 -3.41
N GLN A 448 -27.82 -10.39 -2.65
CA GLN A 448 -27.90 -11.73 -3.20
C GLN A 448 -29.32 -12.03 -3.71
N ASP A 449 -30.35 -11.67 -2.95
CA ASP A 449 -31.74 -11.89 -3.33
C ASP A 449 -32.64 -10.72 -2.94
N GLY A 450 -33.84 -10.64 -3.54
CA GLY A 450 -34.78 -9.56 -3.33
C GLY A 450 -34.56 -8.36 -4.27
N LYS A 451 -35.16 -7.21 -3.91
CA LYS A 451 -35.05 -5.96 -4.70
C LYS A 451 -35.00 -4.75 -3.77
N ILE A 452 -34.09 -3.82 -4.08
CA ILE A 452 -34.12 -2.47 -3.50
C ILE A 452 -34.52 -1.50 -4.60
N ARG A 453 -35.52 -0.66 -4.34
CA ARG A 453 -35.98 0.37 -5.27
C ARG A 453 -35.81 1.75 -4.66
N TYR A 454 -35.37 2.68 -5.48
CA TYR A 454 -35.25 4.08 -5.15
C TYR A 454 -36.13 4.87 -6.13
N ASP A 455 -37.09 5.60 -5.61
CA ASP A 455 -38.18 6.22 -6.41
C ASP A 455 -38.83 5.22 -7.39
N GLY A 456 -39.02 3.96 -6.96
CA GLY A 456 -39.58 2.87 -7.76
C GLY A 456 -38.64 2.30 -8.82
N ILE A 457 -37.40 2.80 -8.97
CA ILE A 457 -36.36 2.28 -9.87
C ILE A 457 -35.50 1.31 -9.09
N ASN A 458 -35.22 0.11 -9.65
CA ASN A 458 -34.26 -0.82 -9.02
C ASN A 458 -32.87 -0.16 -8.96
N ILE A 459 -32.26 -0.10 -7.76
CA ILE A 459 -30.98 0.57 -7.56
C ILE A 459 -29.84 -0.01 -8.42
N ASN A 460 -29.95 -1.28 -8.84
CA ASN A 460 -28.98 -1.89 -9.73
C ASN A 460 -28.97 -1.30 -11.14
N LYS A 461 -30.07 -0.61 -11.53
CA LYS A 461 -30.17 0.12 -12.80
C LYS A 461 -29.63 1.54 -12.70
N ILE A 462 -29.52 2.10 -11.50
CA ILE A 462 -29.00 3.45 -11.28
C ILE A 462 -27.47 3.41 -11.23
N ARG A 463 -26.82 4.34 -11.92
CA ARG A 463 -25.37 4.49 -11.86
C ARG A 463 -24.93 4.80 -10.43
N LYS A 464 -23.96 4.04 -9.89
CA LYS A 464 -23.55 4.14 -8.47
C LYS A 464 -23.16 5.56 -8.07
N ALA A 465 -22.42 6.27 -8.93
CA ALA A 465 -22.03 7.66 -8.68
C ALA A 465 -23.25 8.60 -8.54
N ASP A 466 -24.29 8.39 -9.35
CA ASP A 466 -25.51 9.19 -9.31
C ASP A 466 -26.41 8.83 -8.13
N LEU A 467 -26.49 7.54 -7.80
CA LEU A 467 -27.15 7.09 -6.58
C LEU A 467 -26.51 7.76 -5.34
N ARG A 468 -25.20 7.64 -5.19
CA ARG A 468 -24.46 8.20 -4.04
C ARG A 468 -24.54 9.72 -3.98
N ARG A 469 -24.60 10.41 -5.12
CA ARG A 469 -24.81 11.86 -5.18
C ARG A 469 -26.17 12.28 -4.60
N SER A 470 -27.19 11.43 -4.72
CA SER A 470 -28.54 11.69 -4.17
C SER A 470 -28.66 11.39 -2.68
N LEU A 471 -27.62 10.81 -2.06
CA LEU A 471 -27.59 10.38 -0.66
C LEU A 471 -26.61 11.24 0.13
N GLY A 472 -26.99 11.63 1.35
CA GLY A 472 -26.09 12.21 2.34
C GLY A 472 -25.85 11.24 3.48
N ILE A 473 -24.60 11.16 3.94
CA ILE A 473 -24.24 10.28 5.04
C ILE A 473 -23.52 11.06 6.14
N VAL A 474 -23.92 10.81 7.39
CA VAL A 474 -23.20 11.25 8.59
C VAL A 474 -22.88 10.01 9.40
N LEU A 475 -21.60 9.64 9.43
CA LEU A 475 -21.12 8.43 10.11
C LEU A 475 -20.82 8.72 11.59
N GLN A 476 -20.86 7.66 12.41
CA GLN A 476 -20.45 7.68 13.81
C GLN A 476 -18.99 8.14 13.97
N ASP A 477 -18.09 7.50 13.22
CA ASP A 477 -16.69 7.88 13.17
C ASP A 477 -16.50 8.90 12.06
N THR A 478 -16.43 10.17 12.47
CA THR A 478 -16.28 11.29 11.54
C THR A 478 -14.83 11.41 11.11
N HIS A 479 -14.57 11.21 9.82
CA HIS A 479 -13.27 11.46 9.21
C HIS A 479 -13.18 12.87 8.61
N LEU A 480 -12.15 13.62 9.01
CA LEU A 480 -11.81 14.92 8.47
C LEU A 480 -10.48 14.84 7.72
N PHE A 481 -10.43 15.46 6.56
CA PHE A 481 -9.23 15.50 5.73
C PHE A 481 -8.29 16.63 6.18
N THR A 482 -7.00 16.45 5.96
CA THR A 482 -6.02 17.53 6.12
C THR A 482 -6.35 18.64 5.13
N GLY A 483 -6.58 19.84 5.65
CA GLY A 483 -7.03 21.02 4.91
C GLY A 483 -7.77 21.98 5.82
N THR A 484 -8.32 23.06 5.27
CA THR A 484 -9.07 24.04 6.02
C THR A 484 -10.45 23.51 6.45
N VAL A 485 -11.06 24.15 7.45
CA VAL A 485 -12.46 23.88 7.83
C VAL A 485 -13.39 24.07 6.62
N SER A 486 -13.19 25.15 5.86
CA SER A 486 -13.96 25.42 4.64
C SER A 486 -13.85 24.30 3.60
N GLU A 487 -12.64 23.80 3.33
CA GLU A 487 -12.41 22.69 2.41
C GLU A 487 -13.08 21.41 2.89
N ASN A 488 -13.04 21.12 4.18
CA ASN A 488 -13.71 19.97 4.75
C ASN A 488 -15.24 20.02 4.61
N ILE A 489 -15.87 21.20 4.74
CA ILE A 489 -17.30 21.37 4.48
C ILE A 489 -17.57 21.27 2.97
N ARG A 490 -16.76 21.94 2.14
CA ARG A 490 -16.85 21.96 0.67
C ARG A 490 -16.67 20.57 0.04
N PHE A 491 -16.14 19.60 0.78
CA PHE A 491 -16.05 18.21 0.32
C PHE A 491 -17.42 17.61 -0.07
N GLY A 492 -18.51 18.07 0.53
CA GLY A 492 -19.87 17.68 0.13
C GLY A 492 -20.32 18.26 -1.22
N LYS A 493 -19.72 19.41 -1.64
CA LYS A 493 -20.00 20.10 -2.89
C LYS A 493 -18.78 20.93 -3.28
N LEU A 494 -17.92 20.39 -4.16
CA LEU A 494 -16.60 20.96 -4.46
C LEU A 494 -16.65 22.36 -5.10
N ASP A 495 -17.71 22.69 -5.83
CA ASP A 495 -17.96 23.99 -6.49
C ASP A 495 -18.74 24.98 -5.61
N ALA A 496 -18.91 24.70 -4.31
CA ALA A 496 -19.66 25.56 -3.41
C ALA A 496 -18.94 26.90 -3.16
N THR A 497 -19.73 28.00 -3.11
CA THR A 497 -19.23 29.32 -2.74
C THR A 497 -18.97 29.42 -1.23
N ASP A 498 -18.24 30.45 -0.79
CA ASP A 498 -18.00 30.68 0.63
C ASP A 498 -19.30 30.97 1.39
N GLU A 499 -20.27 31.64 0.75
CA GLU A 499 -21.60 31.91 1.31
C GLU A 499 -22.38 30.63 1.53
N GLU A 500 -22.31 29.66 0.57
CA GLU A 500 -22.94 28.35 0.71
C GLU A 500 -22.31 27.54 1.85
N VAL A 501 -20.97 27.59 1.99
CA VAL A 501 -20.23 26.97 3.10
C VAL A 501 -20.68 27.52 4.45
N ILE A 502 -20.78 28.85 4.58
CA ILE A 502 -21.24 29.52 5.80
C ILE A 502 -22.70 29.17 6.10
N ALA A 503 -23.55 29.13 5.07
CA ALA A 503 -24.96 28.75 5.22
C ALA A 503 -25.10 27.31 5.73
N ALA A 504 -24.37 26.36 5.17
CA ALA A 504 -24.33 24.97 5.62
C ALA A 504 -23.81 24.84 7.06
N ALA A 505 -22.75 25.58 7.42
CA ALA A 505 -22.24 25.60 8.77
C ALA A 505 -23.25 26.17 9.79
N LYS A 506 -24.00 27.19 9.42
CA LYS A 506 -25.11 27.74 10.25
C LYS A 506 -26.23 26.74 10.42
N LEU A 507 -26.63 26.05 9.36
CA LEU A 507 -27.65 25.00 9.42
C LEU A 507 -27.24 23.89 10.40
N ALA A 508 -25.97 23.47 10.33
CA ALA A 508 -25.39 22.45 11.20
C ALA A 508 -25.07 22.93 12.64
N ASN A 509 -25.34 24.19 13.00
CA ASN A 509 -24.89 24.80 14.25
C ASN A 509 -23.35 24.86 14.43
N ALA A 510 -22.58 24.77 13.34
CA ALA A 510 -21.13 24.78 13.37
C ALA A 510 -20.50 26.19 13.35
N ASP A 511 -21.16 27.19 12.73
CA ASP A 511 -20.63 28.55 12.52
C ASP A 511 -20.13 29.19 13.82
N GLY A 512 -20.86 28.99 14.92
CA GLY A 512 -20.53 29.60 16.20
C GLY A 512 -19.19 29.13 16.81
N PHE A 513 -18.80 27.88 16.63
CA PHE A 513 -17.48 27.41 17.08
C PHE A 513 -16.40 27.70 16.04
N ILE A 514 -16.71 27.59 14.74
CA ILE A 514 -15.76 27.86 13.65
C ILE A 514 -15.20 29.28 13.76
N ARG A 515 -16.07 30.28 13.98
CA ARG A 515 -15.64 31.69 14.17
C ARG A 515 -14.76 31.95 15.40
N ARG A 516 -14.72 31.01 16.34
CA ARG A 516 -13.86 31.09 17.55
C ARG A 516 -12.52 30.40 17.35
N LEU A 517 -12.33 29.68 16.26
CA LEU A 517 -11.02 29.14 15.89
C LEU A 517 -10.07 30.26 15.47
N PRO A 518 -8.75 30.11 15.63
CA PRO A 518 -7.78 31.17 15.36
C PRO A 518 -7.95 31.85 14.00
N ASP A 519 -8.15 31.04 12.94
CA ASP A 519 -8.31 31.51 11.54
C ASP A 519 -9.74 31.27 11.01
N GLY A 520 -10.71 31.02 11.90
CA GLY A 520 -12.09 30.78 11.52
C GLY A 520 -12.23 29.63 10.50
N TYR A 521 -12.88 29.90 9.37
CA TYR A 521 -13.08 28.92 8.28
C TYR A 521 -11.76 28.49 7.59
N ASN A 522 -10.69 29.29 7.71
CA ASN A 522 -9.37 28.99 7.14
C ASN A 522 -8.48 28.23 8.12
N THR A 523 -8.97 27.89 9.32
CA THR A 523 -8.20 27.10 10.28
C THR A 523 -7.85 25.74 9.67
N MET A 524 -6.55 25.41 9.69
CA MET A 524 -6.03 24.12 9.20
C MET A 524 -6.36 22.99 10.17
N LEU A 525 -6.93 21.93 9.63
CA LEU A 525 -7.17 20.66 10.32
C LEU A 525 -6.10 19.65 9.91
N THR A 526 -5.58 18.91 10.87
CA THR A 526 -4.57 17.87 10.67
C THR A 526 -4.95 16.64 11.49
N GLY A 527 -4.43 15.47 11.10
CA GLY A 527 -4.59 14.26 11.90
C GLY A 527 -6.05 13.95 12.24
N ASP A 528 -6.93 13.92 11.23
CA ASP A 528 -8.37 13.65 11.41
C ASP A 528 -9.09 14.67 12.33
N GLY A 529 -8.63 15.92 12.31
CA GLY A 529 -9.18 16.98 13.15
C GLY A 529 -8.85 16.79 14.65
N ALA A 530 -7.65 16.30 14.97
CA ALA A 530 -7.20 16.02 16.34
C ALA A 530 -7.25 17.27 17.26
N ASN A 531 -7.23 18.47 16.67
CA ASN A 531 -7.38 19.75 17.36
C ASN A 531 -8.84 20.14 17.66
N LEU A 532 -9.82 19.33 17.27
CA LEU A 532 -11.25 19.54 17.50
C LEU A 532 -11.81 18.49 18.47
N SER A 533 -12.82 18.89 19.25
CA SER A 533 -13.60 17.93 20.04
C SER A 533 -14.43 17.01 19.12
N GLN A 534 -14.83 15.85 19.62
CA GLN A 534 -15.64 14.90 18.87
C GLN A 534 -16.96 15.54 18.38
N GLY A 535 -17.63 16.33 19.22
CA GLY A 535 -18.84 17.06 18.82
C GLY A 535 -18.61 18.11 17.73
N GLN A 536 -17.46 18.81 17.76
CA GLN A 536 -17.09 19.76 16.70
C GLN A 536 -16.84 19.05 15.38
N ARG A 537 -16.14 17.89 15.41
CA ARG A 537 -15.96 17.06 14.20
C ARG A 537 -17.30 16.61 13.62
N GLN A 538 -18.24 16.19 14.48
CA GLN A 538 -19.59 15.77 14.05
C GLN A 538 -20.38 16.93 13.45
N LEU A 539 -20.29 18.13 14.00
CA LEU A 539 -20.92 19.33 13.41
C LEU A 539 -20.39 19.64 12.00
N LEU A 540 -19.08 19.43 11.76
CA LEU A 540 -18.50 19.57 10.42
C LEU A 540 -19.00 18.49 9.46
N ALA A 541 -19.18 17.24 9.91
CA ALA A 541 -19.78 16.18 9.09
C ALA A 541 -21.25 16.49 8.72
N ILE A 542 -22.00 17.05 9.67
CA ILE A 542 -23.38 17.52 9.42
C ILE A 542 -23.36 18.67 8.40
N ALA A 543 -22.43 19.64 8.52
CA ALA A 543 -22.29 20.72 7.54
C ALA A 543 -21.91 20.22 6.15
N ARG A 544 -21.02 19.19 6.07
CA ARG A 544 -20.67 18.51 4.83
C ARG A 544 -21.87 17.84 4.16
N ALA A 545 -22.74 17.20 4.93
CA ALA A 545 -23.98 16.64 4.42
C ALA A 545 -25.01 17.73 4.03
N ALA A 546 -25.06 18.82 4.77
CA ALA A 546 -25.96 19.95 4.52
C ALA A 546 -25.66 20.67 3.21
N ILE A 547 -24.37 20.88 2.86
CA ILE A 547 -23.98 21.58 1.63
C ILE A 547 -24.26 20.75 0.37
N ALA A 548 -24.27 19.40 0.51
CA ALA A 548 -24.62 18.48 -0.57
C ALA A 548 -26.12 18.53 -0.90
N ASP A 549 -26.96 18.93 0.07
CA ASP A 549 -28.41 19.06 -0.03
C ASP A 549 -29.12 17.83 -0.62
N PRO A 550 -28.89 16.63 -0.10
CA PRO A 550 -29.47 15.41 -0.64
C PRO A 550 -30.92 15.21 -0.17
N PRO A 551 -31.82 14.58 -0.96
CA PRO A 551 -33.21 14.27 -0.54
C PRO A 551 -33.28 13.10 0.45
N VAL A 552 -32.27 12.26 0.51
CA VAL A 552 -32.19 11.13 1.45
C VAL A 552 -30.94 11.25 2.32
N LEU A 553 -31.11 11.05 3.61
CA LEU A 553 -30.07 11.09 4.62
C LEU A 553 -29.92 9.76 5.33
N ILE A 554 -28.69 9.38 5.59
CA ILE A 554 -28.31 8.26 6.44
C ILE A 554 -27.48 8.80 7.60
N LEU A 555 -27.99 8.61 8.81
CA LEU A 555 -27.39 9.13 10.03
C LEU A 555 -27.06 7.96 10.96
N ASP A 556 -25.78 7.79 11.28
CA ASP A 556 -25.33 6.85 12.32
C ASP A 556 -25.03 7.64 13.61
N GLU A 557 -25.95 7.52 14.57
CA GLU A 557 -25.97 8.32 15.78
C GLU A 557 -25.21 7.64 16.92
N ALA A 558 -23.90 7.89 17.05
CA ALA A 558 -23.17 7.50 18.25
C ALA A 558 -22.52 8.74 18.90
N THR A 559 -23.21 9.25 19.90
CA THR A 559 -22.78 10.43 20.65
C THR A 559 -22.36 10.06 22.09
N SER A 560 -21.96 8.82 22.33
CA SER A 560 -21.68 8.26 23.66
C SER A 560 -20.53 8.93 24.42
N SER A 561 -19.77 9.82 23.78
CA SER A 561 -18.57 10.46 24.35
C SER A 561 -18.59 11.98 24.27
N ILE A 562 -19.76 12.60 24.10
CA ILE A 562 -19.91 14.05 23.95
C ILE A 562 -20.57 14.61 25.22
N ASP A 563 -20.11 15.77 25.69
CA ASP A 563 -20.75 16.48 26.81
C ASP A 563 -22.20 16.91 26.47
N THR A 564 -23.05 17.00 27.48
CA THR A 564 -24.50 17.23 27.33
C THR A 564 -24.85 18.54 26.59
N ARG A 565 -24.02 19.59 26.70
CA ARG A 565 -24.25 20.86 26.03
C ARG A 565 -23.95 20.77 24.53
N THR A 566 -22.79 20.22 24.18
CA THR A 566 -22.40 20.00 22.78
C THR A 566 -23.33 19.01 22.10
N GLU A 567 -23.77 17.97 22.82
CA GLU A 567 -24.76 17.02 22.37
C GLU A 567 -26.05 17.68 21.89
N ARG A 568 -26.60 18.60 22.69
CA ARG A 568 -27.82 19.34 22.30
C ARG A 568 -27.61 20.14 21.01
N ILE A 569 -26.44 20.78 20.86
CA ILE A 569 -26.10 21.56 19.66
C ILE A 569 -26.03 20.65 18.42
N VAL A 570 -25.42 19.47 18.56
CA VAL A 570 -25.33 18.45 17.50
C VAL A 570 -26.73 17.97 17.13
N GLN A 571 -27.56 17.64 18.13
CA GLN A 571 -28.95 17.18 17.90
C GLN A 571 -29.79 18.23 17.17
N GLU A 572 -29.72 19.49 17.59
CA GLU A 572 -30.41 20.58 16.90
C GLU A 572 -29.94 20.75 15.44
N GLY A 573 -28.62 20.58 15.17
CA GLY A 573 -28.08 20.58 13.82
C GLY A 573 -28.60 19.41 12.98
N MET A 574 -28.65 18.21 13.54
CA MET A 574 -29.22 17.03 12.89
C MET A 574 -30.72 17.21 12.61
N ASP A 575 -31.51 17.71 13.56
CA ASP A 575 -32.96 17.91 13.38
C ASP A 575 -33.24 18.92 12.27
N ARG A 576 -32.45 20.00 12.15
CA ARG A 576 -32.56 20.94 11.02
C ARG A 576 -32.18 20.29 9.69
N LEU A 577 -31.12 19.48 9.67
CA LEU A 577 -30.68 18.77 8.47
C LEU A 577 -31.75 17.76 8.00
N MET A 578 -32.41 17.07 8.90
CA MET A 578 -33.42 16.05 8.58
C MET A 578 -34.74 16.64 8.03
N LYS A 579 -35.03 17.90 8.30
CA LYS A 579 -36.32 18.51 7.97
C LYS A 579 -36.61 18.47 6.47
N GLY A 580 -37.72 17.83 6.07
CA GLY A 580 -38.16 17.72 4.69
C GLY A 580 -37.45 16.65 3.87
N ARG A 581 -36.57 15.84 4.47
CA ARG A 581 -35.81 14.79 3.80
C ARG A 581 -36.18 13.40 4.32
N THR A 582 -36.12 12.41 3.44
CA THR A 582 -36.23 11.02 3.87
C THR A 582 -34.98 10.66 4.67
N THR A 583 -35.15 10.23 5.91
CA THR A 583 -34.01 10.02 6.80
C THR A 583 -34.01 8.64 7.42
N PHE A 584 -32.91 7.94 7.29
CA PHE A 584 -32.63 6.69 7.98
C PHE A 584 -31.67 6.95 9.14
N VAL A 585 -32.08 6.65 10.35
CA VAL A 585 -31.29 6.88 11.56
C VAL A 585 -30.98 5.56 12.24
N ILE A 586 -29.71 5.24 12.40
CA ILE A 586 -29.28 4.18 13.34
C ILE A 586 -29.29 4.81 14.72
N ALA A 587 -30.37 4.59 15.44
CA ALA A 587 -30.61 5.30 16.68
C ALA A 587 -29.98 4.58 17.89
N HIS A 588 -29.14 5.31 18.60
CA HIS A 588 -28.59 4.93 19.90
C HIS A 588 -29.22 5.71 21.07
N ARG A 589 -30.15 6.64 20.75
CA ARG A 589 -30.80 7.52 21.72
C ARG A 589 -32.32 7.42 21.69
N LEU A 590 -32.90 7.40 22.87
CA LEU A 590 -34.35 7.33 23.05
C LEU A 590 -35.08 8.54 22.45
N SER A 591 -34.49 9.75 22.53
CA SER A 591 -35.10 10.97 21.98
C SER A 591 -35.26 10.93 20.46
N THR A 592 -34.23 10.46 19.75
CA THR A 592 -34.24 10.35 18.29
C THR A 592 -35.23 9.29 17.82
N VAL A 593 -35.31 8.17 18.55
CA VAL A 593 -36.25 7.11 18.29
C VAL A 593 -37.69 7.59 18.46
N ARG A 594 -37.98 8.24 19.59
CA ARG A 594 -39.33 8.70 19.94
C ARG A 594 -39.93 9.64 18.88
N ASN A 595 -39.13 10.53 18.33
CA ASN A 595 -39.54 11.54 17.36
C ASN A 595 -39.46 11.05 15.90
N SER A 596 -39.40 9.74 15.67
CA SER A 596 -39.35 9.16 14.32
C SER A 596 -40.78 8.78 13.85
N ASP A 597 -41.04 8.99 12.55
CA ASP A 597 -42.35 8.66 11.95
C ASP A 597 -42.59 7.15 11.89
N CYS A 598 -41.48 6.38 11.81
CA CYS A 598 -41.53 4.93 11.84
C CYS A 598 -40.26 4.39 12.55
N ILE A 599 -40.49 3.47 13.47
CA ILE A 599 -39.43 2.73 14.16
C ILE A 599 -39.46 1.30 13.63
N MET A 600 -38.28 0.79 13.26
CA MET A 600 -38.10 -0.58 12.83
C MET A 600 -37.18 -1.29 13.81
N VAL A 601 -37.66 -2.33 14.47
CA VAL A 601 -36.90 -3.13 15.40
C VAL A 601 -36.28 -4.30 14.67
N LEU A 602 -34.95 -4.36 14.71
CA LEU A 602 -34.19 -5.42 14.08
C LEU A 602 -33.68 -6.42 15.15
N GLU A 603 -33.86 -7.69 14.86
CA GLU A 603 -33.29 -8.78 15.63
C GLU A 603 -32.84 -9.89 14.68
N GLN A 604 -31.60 -10.34 14.83
CA GLN A 604 -30.99 -11.43 14.02
C GLN A 604 -31.23 -11.25 12.50
N GLY A 605 -31.08 -10.03 12.00
CA GLY A 605 -31.19 -9.71 10.56
C GLY A 605 -32.62 -9.61 10.02
N ARG A 606 -33.63 -9.63 10.89
CA ARG A 606 -35.05 -9.50 10.52
C ARG A 606 -35.66 -8.25 11.14
N ILE A 607 -36.60 -7.62 10.45
CA ILE A 607 -37.48 -6.60 11.04
C ILE A 607 -38.61 -7.33 11.73
N ILE A 608 -38.62 -7.29 13.08
CA ILE A 608 -39.61 -8.01 13.91
C ILE A 608 -40.80 -7.13 14.34
N GLU A 609 -40.58 -5.81 14.47
CA GLU A 609 -41.62 -4.86 14.82
C GLU A 609 -41.47 -3.59 13.97
N ARG A 610 -42.60 -2.97 13.67
CA ARG A 610 -42.67 -1.72 12.89
C ARG A 610 -43.87 -0.89 13.34
N GLY A 611 -43.63 0.37 13.70
CA GLY A 611 -44.71 1.29 14.11
C GLY A 611 -44.17 2.62 14.60
N THR A 612 -45.09 3.47 15.09
CA THR A 612 -44.73 4.68 15.82
C THR A 612 -44.34 4.35 17.26
N HIS A 613 -43.72 5.29 17.96
CA HIS A 613 -43.38 5.13 19.38
C HIS A 613 -44.57 4.64 20.22
N ASP A 614 -45.69 5.33 20.13
CA ASP A 614 -46.89 5.06 20.94
C ASP A 614 -47.48 3.68 20.62
N GLN A 615 -47.52 3.28 19.34
CA GLN A 615 -47.98 1.96 18.92
C GLN A 615 -47.12 0.84 19.53
N LEU A 616 -45.79 0.94 19.37
CA LEU A 616 -44.88 -0.09 19.83
C LEU A 616 -44.78 -0.16 21.37
N ILE A 617 -45.00 0.95 22.08
CA ILE A 617 -45.11 0.95 23.54
C ILE A 617 -46.40 0.23 23.98
N ALA A 618 -47.54 0.46 23.26
CA ALA A 618 -48.79 -0.19 23.56
C ALA A 618 -48.75 -1.72 23.31
N GLU A 619 -48.00 -2.16 22.29
CA GLU A 619 -47.83 -3.57 21.93
C GLU A 619 -46.99 -4.35 22.96
N LYS A 620 -46.23 -3.66 23.82
CA LYS A 620 -45.33 -4.25 24.86
C LYS A 620 -44.37 -5.32 24.33
N GLY A 621 -43.95 -5.19 23.08
CA GLY A 621 -43.05 -6.10 22.41
C GLY A 621 -41.57 -5.84 22.71
N ARG A 622 -40.70 -6.18 21.76
CA ARG A 622 -39.24 -6.01 21.88
C ARG A 622 -38.82 -4.55 21.98
N TYR A 623 -39.49 -3.63 21.26
CA TYR A 623 -39.26 -2.19 21.41
C TYR A 623 -39.53 -1.70 22.82
N TYR A 624 -40.65 -2.12 23.45
CA TYR A 624 -40.95 -1.77 24.82
C TYR A 624 -39.87 -2.21 25.79
N GLN A 625 -39.36 -3.43 25.63
CA GLN A 625 -38.24 -3.96 26.45
C GLN A 625 -36.97 -3.12 26.30
N LEU A 626 -36.57 -2.80 25.05
CA LEU A 626 -35.42 -1.96 24.76
C LEU A 626 -35.56 -0.53 25.31
N TYR A 627 -36.79 0.00 25.27
CA TYR A 627 -37.07 1.36 25.71
C TYR A 627 -37.11 1.48 27.24
N THR A 628 -37.72 0.52 27.94
CA THR A 628 -37.88 0.55 29.40
C THR A 628 -36.69 -0.04 30.17
N GLY A 629 -35.76 -0.69 29.50
CA GLY A 629 -34.66 -1.43 30.13
C GLY A 629 -35.09 -2.70 30.87
N ASN A 630 -36.36 -3.07 30.80
CA ASN A 630 -36.89 -4.28 31.43
C ASN A 630 -36.64 -5.48 30.52
N ALA A 631 -35.56 -6.22 30.78
CA ALA A 631 -35.44 -7.59 30.29
C ALA A 631 -36.55 -8.41 30.96
N ILE A 632 -37.59 -8.80 30.24
CA ILE A 632 -38.51 -9.83 30.73
C ILE A 632 -37.70 -11.12 30.79
N GLY A 633 -37.66 -11.73 32.00
CA GLY A 633 -36.80 -12.83 32.36
C GLY A 633 -36.76 -13.96 31.34
N ALA A 634 -35.57 -14.60 31.34
CA ALA A 634 -35.23 -15.79 30.59
C ALA A 634 -36.17 -16.94 30.90
#